data_ff0805eb1f10ece182770c03042bdced
#
_entry.id   ff0805eb1f10ece182770c03042bdced
#
_cell.length_a   1.000
_cell.length_b   1.000
_cell.length_c   1.000
_cell.angle_alpha   90.00
_cell.angle_beta   90.00
_cell.angle_gamma   90.00
#
_symmetry.space_group_name_H-M   'P 1'
#
loop_
_entity.id
_entity.type
_entity.pdbx_description
1 polymer ?
#
loop_
_entity_poly.entity_id
_entity_poly.type
_entity_poly.pdbx_seq_one_letter_code
_entity_poly.pdbx_strand_id
1 'polypeptide(L)'
;MKNILLLILLFCTGITQATSQDFIKQIEAFDEEGAYDKVDSVYSLAIQQDDWSHPSLQSLELKLTYVICLNGQGKSEQSYPITVQASKELQQLKNQTTNREELKKIKKLECKITYEMAYGLWQENNNQEAVEIVKKAIEQASILNMSDILSEAYNLEGAIYRRLFMLDKAINSYQQSLKIAEIRKDYRLASIIISNISILYNEIEETEKAVQISRKQFDYPVLDSLSMESRINRIVLLCNHGILLTNAHHLENARDTFLLAEQSINEQTPGGLKFYLYTQCGRIFRDLGSPKEGLQYYRKALSYREQSRNPHYQANFNYLYGYALLHDSNSPEQAYTYTTEAINFYRQNDSLNIMLPKSLLLLSEIEAKKNNPLLSAQLAHEAYEKELDLQKGKYHKRLASFEAELKMQEKDLEISQLNEKRAIEKATYQARIYTIIIILAIFILMSALLIIHMRKRRIAFRLKQTELEFKIREKESQSRLLASEMSKKMTEQYLKGLEDSNNRISKELHDGICNELLSIHMQINQSEQKQLSEQLTQIHENVRNLSHQLSTPQFEHISLYDMLLLYTEKLNLLGSPQISSYISPEVKSVILLPEKILEVYRIIQEAVSNTIKHAHAQHMYLTTSRQDRQIEIIFEDDGIGFNVTQVEENELESGLGLRSIKERIHQLQGTFQIESQPGKGTILHIQFPV
;
A
#
# COMPACT_ATOMS: atom_id res chain seq x y z
N MET A 1 -35.88 6.93 -28.88
CA MET A 1 -36.59 6.89 -30.19
C MET A 1 -35.76 7.44 -31.35
N LYS A 2 -35.05 8.57 -31.28
CA LYS A 2 -34.23 9.06 -32.42
C LYS A 2 -33.08 8.09 -32.81
N ASN A 3 -32.45 7.41 -31.88
CA ASN A 3 -31.31 6.51 -32.13
C ASN A 3 -31.75 5.11 -32.60
N ILE A 4 -32.95 4.67 -32.21
CA ILE A 4 -33.59 3.46 -32.79
C ILE A 4 -34.03 3.73 -34.23
N LEU A 5 -34.47 4.96 -34.52
CA LEU A 5 -34.78 5.40 -35.89
C LEU A 5 -33.50 5.46 -36.76
N LEU A 6 -32.35 5.83 -36.20
CA LEU A 6 -31.08 5.82 -36.92
C LEU A 6 -30.61 4.40 -37.24
N LEU A 7 -30.78 3.45 -36.31
CA LEU A 7 -30.52 2.02 -36.51
C LEU A 7 -31.49 1.43 -37.58
N ILE A 8 -32.77 1.80 -37.53
CA ILE A 8 -33.77 1.37 -38.52
C ILE A 8 -33.53 2.05 -39.88
N LEU A 9 -33.05 3.30 -39.91
CA LEU A 9 -32.67 4.00 -41.15
C LEU A 9 -31.43 3.40 -41.82
N LEU A 10 -30.44 2.95 -41.05
CA LEU A 10 -29.26 2.20 -41.57
C LEU A 10 -29.68 0.83 -42.14
N PHE A 11 -30.71 0.18 -41.60
CA PHE A 11 -31.27 -1.07 -42.14
C PHE A 11 -32.16 -0.86 -43.40
N CYS A 12 -32.80 0.30 -43.50
CA CYS A 12 -33.72 0.59 -44.62
C CYS A 12 -33.08 1.23 -45.83
N THR A 13 -31.87 1.72 -45.75
CA THR A 13 -31.23 2.47 -46.85
C THR A 13 -30.25 1.65 -47.73
N GLY A 14 -30.13 0.33 -47.53
CA GLY A 14 -29.33 -0.52 -48.40
C GLY A 14 -27.85 -0.10 -48.52
N ILE A 15 -27.32 0.64 -47.55
CA ILE A 15 -25.96 1.17 -47.56
C ILE A 15 -25.06 0.18 -46.82
N THR A 16 -24.25 -0.49 -47.56
CA THR A 16 -22.90 -1.02 -47.26
C THR A 16 -22.65 -1.44 -45.82
N GLN A 17 -22.26 -2.70 -45.67
CA GLN A 17 -21.70 -3.34 -44.46
C GLN A 17 -20.99 -2.27 -43.56
N ALA A 18 -21.54 -2.07 -42.35
CA ALA A 18 -20.86 -1.25 -41.35
C ALA A 18 -19.48 -1.86 -41.07
N THR A 19 -18.44 -1.04 -41.14
CA THR A 19 -17.09 -1.51 -40.90
C THR A 19 -16.83 -1.75 -39.41
N SER A 20 -15.85 -2.58 -39.07
CA SER A 20 -15.43 -2.76 -37.68
C SER A 20 -15.07 -1.43 -36.99
N GLN A 21 -14.59 -0.44 -37.74
CA GLN A 21 -14.29 0.89 -37.20
C GLN A 21 -15.56 1.68 -36.80
N ASP A 22 -16.67 1.46 -37.53
CA ASP A 22 -17.94 2.10 -37.20
C ASP A 22 -18.52 1.52 -35.91
N PHE A 23 -18.38 0.22 -35.70
CA PHE A 23 -18.77 -0.42 -34.44
C PHE A 23 -17.91 0.02 -33.26
N ILE A 24 -16.59 0.13 -33.42
CA ILE A 24 -15.67 0.64 -32.40
C ILE A 24 -16.09 2.04 -31.96
N LYS A 25 -16.30 2.97 -32.89
CA LYS A 25 -16.76 4.33 -32.60
C LYS A 25 -18.10 4.36 -31.86
N GLN A 26 -19.02 3.47 -32.22
CA GLN A 26 -20.32 3.40 -31.55
C GLN A 26 -20.19 2.87 -30.11
N ILE A 27 -19.32 1.85 -29.91
CA ILE A 27 -19.02 1.32 -28.58
C ILE A 27 -18.41 2.41 -27.70
N GLU A 28 -17.39 3.10 -28.19
CA GLU A 28 -16.74 4.22 -27.48
C GLU A 28 -17.74 5.34 -27.13
N ALA A 29 -18.58 5.75 -28.08
CA ALA A 29 -19.57 6.78 -27.84
C ALA A 29 -20.64 6.36 -26.79
N PHE A 30 -21.09 5.10 -26.82
CA PHE A 30 -22.06 4.62 -25.84
C PHE A 30 -21.43 4.36 -24.48
N ASP A 31 -20.15 4.00 -24.41
CA ASP A 31 -19.40 3.90 -23.15
C ASP A 31 -19.23 5.27 -22.51
N GLU A 32 -18.84 6.30 -23.29
CA GLU A 32 -18.77 7.68 -22.85
C GLU A 32 -20.12 8.22 -22.33
N GLU A 33 -21.23 7.81 -22.95
CA GLU A 33 -22.60 8.14 -22.49
C GLU A 33 -23.04 7.32 -21.27
N GLY A 34 -22.30 6.28 -20.87
CA GLY A 34 -22.70 5.33 -19.84
C GLY A 34 -23.87 4.41 -20.25
N ALA A 35 -24.11 4.28 -21.56
CA ALA A 35 -25.22 3.50 -22.13
C ALA A 35 -24.80 2.03 -22.36
N TYR A 36 -24.41 1.37 -21.31
CA TYR A 36 -23.76 0.03 -21.35
C TYR A 36 -24.59 -1.07 -22.00
N ASP A 37 -25.92 -1.06 -21.86
CA ASP A 37 -26.79 -2.03 -22.54
C ASP A 37 -26.71 -1.90 -24.07
N LYS A 38 -26.44 -0.68 -24.55
CA LYS A 38 -26.21 -0.44 -25.97
C LYS A 38 -24.83 -0.93 -26.43
N VAL A 39 -23.80 -0.81 -25.57
CA VAL A 39 -22.45 -1.35 -25.84
C VAL A 39 -22.55 -2.85 -26.07
N ASP A 40 -23.20 -3.60 -25.18
CA ASP A 40 -23.38 -5.04 -25.27
C ASP A 40 -24.16 -5.42 -26.56
N SER A 41 -25.19 -4.64 -26.92
CA SER A 41 -25.99 -4.83 -28.12
C SER A 41 -25.18 -4.60 -29.41
N VAL A 42 -24.39 -3.52 -29.45
CA VAL A 42 -23.55 -3.19 -30.62
C VAL A 42 -22.45 -4.23 -30.83
N TYR A 43 -21.81 -4.68 -29.74
CA TYR A 43 -20.81 -5.74 -29.82
C TYR A 43 -21.40 -7.06 -30.33
N SER A 44 -22.58 -7.44 -29.84
CA SER A 44 -23.30 -8.66 -30.28
C SER A 44 -23.69 -8.59 -31.74
N LEU A 45 -24.11 -7.42 -32.24
CA LEU A 45 -24.42 -7.20 -33.66
C LEU A 45 -23.16 -7.26 -34.51
N ALA A 46 -22.05 -6.66 -34.06
CA ALA A 46 -20.80 -6.70 -34.79
C ALA A 46 -20.30 -8.13 -35.00
N ILE A 47 -20.38 -8.98 -33.97
CA ILE A 47 -19.97 -10.39 -34.06
C ILE A 47 -20.85 -11.18 -35.04
N GLN A 48 -22.12 -10.82 -35.21
CA GLN A 48 -23.06 -11.52 -36.09
C GLN A 48 -22.92 -11.13 -37.58
N GLN A 49 -22.41 -9.93 -37.85
CA GLN A 49 -22.37 -9.38 -39.22
C GLN A 49 -21.12 -9.73 -40.04
N ASP A 50 -20.05 -10.14 -39.39
CA ASP A 50 -18.77 -10.39 -40.06
C ASP A 50 -18.39 -11.88 -40.04
N ASP A 51 -17.70 -12.34 -41.04
CA ASP A 51 -17.10 -13.68 -41.03
C ASP A 51 -15.84 -13.69 -40.14
N TRP A 52 -16.12 -13.66 -38.83
CA TRP A 52 -15.12 -13.64 -37.76
C TRP A 52 -14.48 -15.02 -37.57
N SER A 53 -14.69 -15.94 -38.50
CA SER A 53 -14.05 -17.27 -38.52
C SER A 53 -12.52 -17.19 -38.59
N HIS A 54 -11.99 -16.07 -39.08
CA HIS A 54 -10.54 -15.83 -39.17
C HIS A 54 -10.13 -14.60 -38.33
N PRO A 55 -9.07 -14.73 -37.51
CA PRO A 55 -8.54 -13.60 -36.72
C PRO A 55 -8.04 -12.50 -37.66
N SER A 56 -8.46 -11.26 -37.42
CA SER A 56 -7.97 -10.06 -38.12
C SER A 56 -7.61 -8.96 -37.11
N LEU A 57 -6.77 -8.00 -37.50
CA LEU A 57 -6.44 -6.86 -36.66
C LEU A 57 -7.70 -6.10 -36.22
N GLN A 58 -8.62 -5.91 -37.16
CA GLN A 58 -9.87 -5.18 -36.90
C GLN A 58 -10.77 -5.90 -35.89
N SER A 59 -10.87 -7.24 -36.00
CA SER A 59 -11.65 -8.04 -35.04
C SER A 59 -11.08 -7.99 -33.64
N LEU A 60 -9.75 -8.00 -33.54
CA LEU A 60 -9.05 -7.94 -32.27
C LEU A 60 -9.13 -6.55 -31.64
N GLU A 61 -9.08 -5.49 -32.44
CA GLU A 61 -9.29 -4.10 -31.96
C GLU A 61 -10.72 -3.94 -31.40
N LEU A 62 -11.73 -4.46 -32.06
CA LEU A 62 -13.11 -4.43 -31.57
C LEU A 62 -13.27 -5.21 -30.23
N LYS A 63 -12.70 -6.43 -30.17
CA LYS A 63 -12.70 -7.22 -28.93
C LYS A 63 -12.02 -6.47 -27.80
N LEU A 64 -10.88 -5.82 -28.08
CA LEU A 64 -10.16 -5.03 -27.10
C LEU A 64 -10.99 -3.83 -26.61
N THR A 65 -11.61 -3.08 -27.53
CA THR A 65 -12.49 -1.95 -27.15
C THR A 65 -13.63 -2.42 -26.24
N TYR A 66 -14.26 -3.55 -26.57
CA TYR A 66 -15.31 -4.11 -25.72
C TYR A 66 -14.78 -4.59 -24.35
N VAL A 67 -13.59 -5.21 -24.32
CA VAL A 67 -12.92 -5.59 -23.06
C VAL A 67 -12.65 -4.36 -22.19
N ILE A 68 -12.16 -3.27 -22.76
CA ILE A 68 -11.92 -2.01 -22.04
C ILE A 68 -13.21 -1.50 -21.41
N CYS A 69 -14.31 -1.50 -22.16
CA CYS A 69 -15.62 -1.10 -21.64
C CYS A 69 -16.10 -2.03 -20.49
N LEU A 70 -15.95 -3.34 -20.65
CA LEU A 70 -16.32 -4.30 -19.58
C LEU A 70 -15.46 -4.13 -18.33
N ASN A 71 -14.15 -3.94 -18.50
CA ASN A 71 -13.23 -3.67 -17.40
C ASN A 71 -13.57 -2.37 -16.67
N GLY A 72 -13.89 -1.31 -17.41
CA GLY A 72 -14.37 -0.04 -16.85
C GLY A 72 -15.69 -0.18 -16.07
N GLN A 73 -16.52 -1.13 -16.44
CA GLN A 73 -17.77 -1.47 -15.72
C GLN A 73 -17.57 -2.41 -14.52
N GLY A 74 -16.35 -2.93 -14.29
CA GLY A 74 -16.07 -3.92 -13.27
C GLY A 74 -16.62 -5.32 -13.60
N LYS A 75 -16.87 -5.63 -14.89
CA LYS A 75 -17.34 -6.92 -15.38
C LYS A 75 -16.18 -7.84 -15.82
N SER A 76 -15.18 -8.00 -14.96
CA SER A 76 -13.97 -8.78 -15.26
C SER A 76 -14.26 -10.25 -15.59
N GLU A 77 -15.24 -10.86 -14.95
CA GLU A 77 -15.68 -12.23 -15.26
C GLU A 77 -16.07 -12.40 -16.73
N GLN A 78 -16.60 -11.36 -17.38
CA GLN A 78 -16.95 -11.37 -18.80
C GLN A 78 -15.77 -10.95 -19.69
N SER A 79 -14.97 -9.98 -19.26
CA SER A 79 -13.86 -9.46 -20.06
C SER A 79 -12.66 -10.42 -20.13
N TYR A 80 -12.35 -11.12 -19.04
CA TYR A 80 -11.14 -11.98 -18.99
C TYR A 80 -11.18 -13.14 -20.01
N PRO A 81 -12.27 -13.91 -20.16
CA PRO A 81 -12.35 -14.94 -21.22
C PRO A 81 -12.15 -14.38 -22.63
N ILE A 82 -12.72 -13.20 -22.91
CA ILE A 82 -12.58 -12.53 -24.23
C ILE A 82 -11.12 -12.11 -24.45
N THR A 83 -10.48 -11.60 -23.40
CA THR A 83 -9.06 -11.16 -23.47
C THR A 83 -8.14 -12.36 -23.71
N VAL A 84 -8.37 -13.49 -23.03
CA VAL A 84 -7.62 -14.74 -23.25
C VAL A 84 -7.81 -15.26 -24.68
N GLN A 85 -9.03 -15.21 -25.20
CA GLN A 85 -9.33 -15.59 -26.58
C GLN A 85 -8.62 -14.66 -27.56
N ALA A 86 -8.73 -13.34 -27.37
CA ALA A 86 -8.04 -12.35 -28.21
C ALA A 86 -6.52 -12.55 -28.22
N SER A 87 -5.92 -12.90 -27.10
CA SER A 87 -4.49 -13.20 -26.99
C SER A 87 -4.10 -14.43 -27.83
N LYS A 88 -4.91 -15.50 -27.82
CA LYS A 88 -4.68 -16.71 -28.65
C LYS A 88 -4.80 -16.40 -30.13
N GLU A 89 -5.85 -15.68 -30.53
CA GLU A 89 -6.08 -15.29 -31.93
C GLU A 89 -4.95 -14.39 -32.44
N LEU A 90 -4.47 -13.48 -31.59
CA LEU A 90 -3.35 -12.61 -31.94
C LEU A 90 -2.05 -13.37 -32.14
N GLN A 91 -1.79 -14.44 -31.38
CA GLN A 91 -0.63 -15.31 -31.63
C GLN A 91 -0.75 -16.05 -32.96
N GLN A 92 -1.94 -16.48 -33.37
CA GLN A 92 -2.19 -17.09 -34.69
C GLN A 92 -1.89 -16.07 -35.78
N LEU A 93 -2.41 -14.85 -35.68
CA LEU A 93 -2.19 -13.78 -36.64
C LEU A 93 -0.70 -13.42 -36.78
N LYS A 94 0.00 -13.35 -35.64
CA LYS A 94 1.43 -13.06 -35.55
C LYS A 94 2.28 -14.09 -36.31
N ASN A 95 1.88 -15.38 -36.21
CA ASN A 95 2.59 -16.46 -36.89
C ASN A 95 2.33 -16.50 -38.43
N GLN A 96 1.23 -15.91 -38.87
CA GLN A 96 0.85 -15.84 -40.30
C GLN A 96 1.36 -14.59 -41.00
N THR A 97 1.70 -13.54 -40.24
CA THR A 97 2.08 -12.23 -40.76
C THR A 97 3.58 -12.16 -41.03
N THR A 98 3.95 -11.88 -42.29
CA THR A 98 5.34 -11.61 -42.71
C THR A 98 5.61 -10.12 -42.90
N ASN A 99 4.58 -9.29 -42.99
CA ASN A 99 4.67 -7.85 -43.20
C ASN A 99 5.17 -7.14 -41.91
N ARG A 100 6.28 -6.39 -42.04
CA ARG A 100 6.94 -5.70 -40.92
C ARG A 100 6.07 -4.64 -40.27
N GLU A 101 5.30 -3.86 -41.03
CA GLU A 101 4.41 -2.81 -40.51
C GLU A 101 3.21 -3.43 -39.78
N GLU A 102 2.65 -4.48 -40.32
CA GLU A 102 1.56 -5.22 -39.71
C GLU A 102 2.02 -5.90 -38.41
N LEU A 103 3.21 -6.51 -38.43
CA LEU A 103 3.82 -7.07 -37.22
C LEU A 103 4.02 -6.04 -36.12
N LYS A 104 4.33 -4.78 -36.46
CA LYS A 104 4.43 -3.69 -35.51
C LYS A 104 3.07 -3.33 -34.89
N LYS A 105 2.00 -3.34 -35.71
CA LYS A 105 0.63 -3.14 -35.22
C LYS A 105 0.20 -4.28 -34.29
N ILE A 106 0.47 -5.53 -34.69
CA ILE A 106 0.21 -6.73 -33.87
C ILE A 106 0.90 -6.63 -32.53
N LYS A 107 2.18 -6.27 -32.48
CA LYS A 107 2.92 -6.11 -31.20
C LYS A 107 2.33 -5.03 -30.30
N LYS A 108 1.88 -3.91 -30.88
CA LYS A 108 1.20 -2.86 -30.09
C LYS A 108 -0.14 -3.35 -29.54
N LEU A 109 -0.89 -4.09 -30.32
CA LEU A 109 -2.15 -4.68 -29.90
C LEU A 109 -1.92 -5.76 -28.82
N GLU A 110 -0.85 -6.57 -28.97
CA GLU A 110 -0.42 -7.55 -27.98
C GLU A 110 -0.15 -6.89 -26.62
N CYS A 111 0.54 -5.76 -26.61
CA CYS A 111 0.84 -5.00 -25.41
C CYS A 111 -0.45 -4.52 -24.71
N LYS A 112 -1.41 -3.97 -25.48
CA LYS A 112 -2.69 -3.51 -24.94
C LYS A 112 -3.52 -4.68 -24.36
N ILE A 113 -3.61 -5.79 -25.09
CA ILE A 113 -4.31 -7.00 -24.62
C ILE A 113 -3.65 -7.55 -23.36
N THR A 114 -2.31 -7.54 -23.28
CA THR A 114 -1.57 -7.98 -22.09
C THR A 114 -1.88 -7.10 -20.89
N TYR A 115 -1.97 -5.79 -21.08
CA TYR A 115 -2.36 -4.84 -20.03
C TYR A 115 -3.79 -5.10 -19.54
N GLU A 116 -4.77 -5.22 -20.45
CA GLU A 116 -6.16 -5.48 -20.10
C GLU A 116 -6.36 -6.84 -19.40
N MET A 117 -5.57 -7.85 -19.78
CA MET A 117 -5.53 -9.13 -19.08
C MET A 117 -5.07 -8.96 -17.63
N ALA A 118 -4.00 -8.20 -17.39
CA ALA A 118 -3.53 -7.90 -16.05
C ALA A 118 -4.56 -7.13 -15.24
N TYR A 119 -5.26 -6.19 -15.87
CA TYR A 119 -6.31 -5.40 -15.24
C TYR A 119 -7.52 -6.27 -14.83
N GLY A 120 -7.96 -7.17 -15.71
CA GLY A 120 -9.02 -8.13 -15.40
C GLY A 120 -8.67 -9.06 -14.24
N LEU A 121 -7.47 -9.64 -14.24
CA LEU A 121 -6.96 -10.47 -13.14
C LEU A 121 -6.90 -9.70 -11.81
N TRP A 122 -6.48 -8.44 -11.85
CA TRP A 122 -6.49 -7.58 -10.66
C TRP A 122 -7.91 -7.33 -10.14
N GLN A 123 -8.88 -7.11 -11.01
CA GLN A 123 -10.29 -6.98 -10.61
C GLN A 123 -10.82 -8.26 -9.94
N GLU A 124 -10.45 -9.43 -10.42
CA GLU A 124 -10.79 -10.74 -9.86
C GLU A 124 -9.99 -11.10 -8.61
N ASN A 125 -9.17 -10.17 -8.12
CA ASN A 125 -8.31 -10.37 -6.94
C ASN A 125 -7.23 -11.47 -7.10
N ASN A 126 -6.95 -11.90 -8.34
CA ASN A 126 -5.84 -12.80 -8.66
C ASN A 126 -4.53 -12.01 -8.77
N ASN A 127 -4.09 -11.44 -7.65
CA ASN A 127 -3.00 -10.46 -7.63
C ASN A 127 -1.63 -11.07 -7.98
N GLN A 128 -1.39 -12.35 -7.71
CA GLN A 128 -0.10 -12.99 -8.02
C GLN A 128 0.11 -13.11 -9.54
N GLU A 129 -0.88 -13.62 -10.25
CA GLU A 129 -0.81 -13.73 -11.70
C GLU A 129 -0.84 -12.35 -12.38
N ALA A 130 -1.65 -11.42 -11.84
CA ALA A 130 -1.70 -10.04 -12.33
C ALA A 130 -0.34 -9.34 -12.31
N VAL A 131 0.49 -9.54 -11.26
CA VAL A 131 1.87 -9.00 -11.20
C VAL A 131 2.72 -9.51 -12.34
N GLU A 132 2.66 -10.81 -12.65
CA GLU A 132 3.47 -11.38 -13.72
C GLU A 132 3.05 -10.85 -15.08
N ILE A 133 1.76 -10.73 -15.32
CA ILE A 133 1.23 -10.24 -16.59
C ILE A 133 1.46 -8.74 -16.76
N VAL A 134 1.28 -7.92 -15.71
CA VAL A 134 1.54 -6.47 -15.83
C VAL A 134 3.01 -6.15 -16.07
N LYS A 135 3.94 -6.93 -15.52
CA LYS A 135 5.37 -6.80 -15.82
C LYS A 135 5.68 -7.07 -17.27
N LYS A 136 5.04 -8.07 -17.88
CA LYS A 136 5.15 -8.31 -19.33
C LYS A 136 4.61 -7.13 -20.14
N ALA A 137 3.48 -6.55 -19.73
CA ALA A 137 2.94 -5.35 -20.38
C ALA A 137 3.90 -4.15 -20.26
N ILE A 138 4.52 -3.94 -19.09
CA ILE A 138 5.54 -2.89 -18.86
C ILE A 138 6.75 -3.09 -19.78
N GLU A 139 7.28 -4.31 -19.86
CA GLU A 139 8.40 -4.62 -20.75
C GLU A 139 8.05 -4.37 -22.22
N GLN A 140 6.90 -4.87 -22.68
CA GLN A 140 6.43 -4.67 -24.05
C GLN A 140 6.22 -3.19 -24.37
N ALA A 141 5.54 -2.44 -23.47
CA ALA A 141 5.29 -1.01 -23.65
C ALA A 141 6.59 -0.20 -23.69
N SER A 142 7.58 -0.57 -22.87
CA SER A 142 8.90 0.06 -22.86
C SER A 142 9.64 -0.16 -24.19
N ILE A 143 9.68 -1.41 -24.71
CA ILE A 143 10.34 -1.74 -25.98
C ILE A 143 9.65 -1.04 -27.16
N LEU A 144 8.32 -0.93 -27.13
CA LEU A 144 7.52 -0.34 -28.19
C LEU A 144 7.38 1.18 -28.08
N ASN A 145 7.95 1.81 -27.05
CA ASN A 145 7.81 3.22 -26.70
C ASN A 145 6.33 3.67 -26.59
N MET A 146 5.48 2.82 -26.01
CA MET A 146 4.07 3.09 -25.73
C MET A 146 3.93 3.73 -24.34
N SER A 147 4.27 4.99 -24.23
CA SER A 147 4.31 5.70 -22.95
C SER A 147 2.94 5.85 -22.28
N ASP A 148 1.84 5.78 -23.03
CA ASP A 148 0.46 5.69 -22.54
C ASP A 148 0.25 4.42 -21.70
N ILE A 149 0.39 3.28 -22.35
CA ILE A 149 0.23 1.98 -21.70
C ILE A 149 1.28 1.78 -20.59
N LEU A 150 2.51 2.26 -20.81
CA LEU A 150 3.58 2.14 -19.83
C LEU A 150 3.22 2.85 -18.50
N SER A 151 2.67 4.06 -18.59
CA SER A 151 2.23 4.79 -17.41
C SER A 151 1.07 4.09 -16.70
N GLU A 152 0.06 3.67 -17.46
CA GLU A 152 -1.09 2.94 -16.90
C GLU A 152 -0.69 1.59 -16.30
N ALA A 153 0.22 0.86 -16.94
CA ALA A 153 0.72 -0.42 -16.44
C ALA A 153 1.51 -0.27 -15.12
N TYR A 154 2.33 0.77 -14.98
CA TYR A 154 2.97 1.07 -13.70
C TYR A 154 1.95 1.48 -12.62
N ASN A 155 0.90 2.23 -12.97
CA ASN A 155 -0.17 2.55 -12.02
C ASN A 155 -0.91 1.28 -11.56
N LEU A 156 -1.22 0.37 -12.49
CA LEU A 156 -1.82 -0.92 -12.18
C LEU A 156 -0.88 -1.78 -11.33
N GLU A 157 0.40 -1.86 -11.66
CA GLU A 157 1.41 -2.58 -10.88
C GLU A 157 1.46 -2.05 -9.43
N GLY A 158 1.44 -0.73 -9.26
CA GLY A 158 1.34 -0.09 -7.95
C GLY A 158 0.07 -0.50 -7.19
N ALA A 159 -1.08 -0.55 -7.86
CA ALA A 159 -2.34 -0.98 -7.25
C ALA A 159 -2.32 -2.47 -6.85
N ILE A 160 -1.69 -3.32 -7.65
CA ILE A 160 -1.51 -4.74 -7.34
C ILE A 160 -0.59 -4.89 -6.13
N TYR A 161 0.58 -4.23 -6.11
CA TYR A 161 1.50 -4.29 -4.98
C TYR A 161 0.89 -3.74 -3.69
N ARG A 162 0.05 -2.70 -3.77
CA ARG A 162 -0.71 -2.21 -2.62
C ARG A 162 -1.61 -3.30 -2.04
N ARG A 163 -2.36 -4.05 -2.87
CA ARG A 163 -3.18 -5.18 -2.41
C ARG A 163 -2.35 -6.33 -1.82
N LEU A 164 -1.13 -6.51 -2.29
CA LEU A 164 -0.17 -7.49 -1.76
C LEU A 164 0.59 -6.98 -0.53
N PHE A 165 0.30 -5.77 -0.05
CA PHE A 165 0.99 -5.10 1.06
C PHE A 165 2.50 -4.88 0.84
N MET A 166 2.95 -4.89 -0.40
CA MET A 166 4.33 -4.56 -0.81
C MET A 166 4.46 -3.06 -1.04
N LEU A 167 4.42 -2.28 0.05
CA LEU A 167 4.20 -0.83 0.02
C LEU A 167 5.30 -0.06 -0.72
N ASP A 168 6.58 -0.45 -0.53
CA ASP A 168 7.70 0.20 -1.21
C ASP A 168 7.67 -0.03 -2.72
N LYS A 169 7.30 -1.26 -3.14
CA LYS A 169 7.11 -1.56 -4.56
C LYS A 169 5.93 -0.78 -5.13
N ALA A 170 4.83 -0.67 -4.37
CA ALA A 170 3.68 0.12 -4.78
C ALA A 170 4.03 1.59 -4.98
N ILE A 171 4.75 2.20 -4.02
CA ILE A 171 5.20 3.59 -4.12
C ILE A 171 6.11 3.77 -5.35
N ASN A 172 7.09 2.88 -5.54
CA ASN A 172 8.00 2.96 -6.69
C ASN A 172 7.24 2.89 -8.02
N SER A 173 6.34 1.92 -8.19
CA SER A 173 5.53 1.78 -9.40
C SER A 173 4.67 3.02 -9.66
N TYR A 174 4.01 3.55 -8.64
CA TYR A 174 3.25 4.81 -8.75
C TYR A 174 4.14 6.00 -9.13
N GLN A 175 5.35 6.11 -8.58
CA GLN A 175 6.28 7.19 -8.92
C GLN A 175 6.76 7.09 -10.37
N GLN A 176 7.05 5.88 -10.88
CA GLN A 176 7.38 5.68 -12.28
C GLN A 176 6.22 6.08 -13.18
N SER A 177 5.00 5.68 -12.83
CA SER A 177 3.79 6.07 -13.54
C SER A 177 3.60 7.58 -13.56
N LEU A 178 3.70 8.24 -12.40
CA LEU A 178 3.54 9.69 -12.24
C LEU A 178 4.52 10.47 -13.11
N LYS A 179 5.80 10.08 -13.07
CA LYS A 179 6.83 10.71 -13.87
C LYS A 179 6.53 10.65 -15.37
N ILE A 180 6.05 9.50 -15.85
CA ILE A 180 5.70 9.34 -17.26
C ILE A 180 4.46 10.17 -17.61
N ALA A 181 3.43 10.15 -16.75
CA ALA A 181 2.20 10.91 -16.92
C ALA A 181 2.48 12.42 -16.97
N GLU A 182 3.35 12.94 -16.12
CA GLU A 182 3.76 14.36 -16.10
C GLU A 182 4.52 14.75 -17.36
N ILE A 183 5.47 13.92 -17.82
CA ILE A 183 6.21 14.16 -19.08
C ILE A 183 5.27 14.22 -20.28
N ARG A 184 4.23 13.35 -20.28
CA ARG A 184 3.20 13.30 -21.34
C ARG A 184 2.16 14.41 -21.20
N LYS A 185 2.17 15.15 -20.08
CA LYS A 185 1.12 16.09 -19.69
C LYS A 185 -0.27 15.43 -19.57
N ASP A 186 -0.29 14.16 -19.22
CA ASP A 186 -1.50 13.43 -18.87
C ASP A 186 -1.85 13.70 -17.41
N TYR A 187 -2.34 14.91 -17.19
CA TYR A 187 -2.64 15.40 -15.84
C TYR A 187 -3.81 14.66 -15.19
N ARG A 188 -4.69 14.08 -16.01
CA ARG A 188 -5.77 13.22 -15.50
C ARG A 188 -5.19 12.00 -14.80
N LEU A 189 -4.32 11.26 -15.49
CA LEU A 189 -3.66 10.08 -14.92
C LEU A 189 -2.76 10.48 -13.74
N ALA A 190 -2.03 11.59 -13.85
CA ALA A 190 -1.20 12.10 -12.77
C ALA A 190 -2.01 12.35 -11.48
N SER A 191 -3.18 12.97 -11.60
CA SER A 191 -4.09 13.20 -10.45
C SER A 191 -4.58 11.89 -9.83
N ILE A 192 -4.92 10.90 -10.64
CA ILE A 192 -5.33 9.55 -10.19
C ILE A 192 -4.19 8.88 -9.42
N ILE A 193 -2.97 8.95 -9.94
CA ILE A 193 -1.79 8.33 -9.31
C ILE A 193 -1.50 9.00 -7.96
N ILE A 194 -1.56 10.33 -7.89
CA ILE A 194 -1.41 11.06 -6.61
C ILE A 194 -2.47 10.63 -5.61
N SER A 195 -3.72 10.47 -6.06
CA SER A 195 -4.79 9.94 -5.21
C SER A 195 -4.45 8.52 -4.71
N ASN A 196 -3.94 7.64 -5.58
CA ASN A 196 -3.54 6.28 -5.19
C ASN A 196 -2.40 6.27 -4.17
N ILE A 197 -1.38 7.12 -4.35
CA ILE A 197 -0.29 7.30 -3.39
C ILE A 197 -0.86 7.79 -2.04
N SER A 198 -1.77 8.75 -2.06
CA SER A 198 -2.40 9.27 -0.85
C SER A 198 -3.19 8.22 -0.09
N ILE A 199 -3.96 7.39 -0.81
CA ILE A 199 -4.70 6.26 -0.20
C ILE A 199 -3.72 5.29 0.47
N LEU A 200 -2.58 5.01 -0.17
CA LEU A 200 -1.56 4.13 0.40
C LEU A 200 -0.99 4.69 1.71
N TYR A 201 -0.68 5.99 1.77
CA TYR A 201 -0.24 6.62 3.02
C TYR A 201 -1.31 6.58 4.10
N ASN A 202 -2.58 6.72 3.74
CA ASN A 202 -3.68 6.57 4.68
C ASN A 202 -3.82 5.12 5.22
N GLU A 203 -3.55 4.10 4.40
CA GLU A 203 -3.58 2.68 4.80
C GLU A 203 -2.49 2.33 5.81
N ILE A 204 -1.39 3.07 5.84
CA ILE A 204 -0.31 2.93 6.84
C ILE A 204 -0.45 3.91 8.01
N GLU A 205 -1.62 4.53 8.13
CA GLU A 205 -1.99 5.44 9.24
C GLU A 205 -1.22 6.78 9.24
N GLU A 206 -0.49 7.10 8.15
CA GLU A 206 0.13 8.42 7.95
C GLU A 206 -0.89 9.41 7.32
N THR A 207 -2.00 9.64 8.02
CA THR A 207 -3.17 10.36 7.49
C THR A 207 -2.89 11.82 7.12
N GLU A 208 -2.10 12.53 7.91
CA GLU A 208 -1.71 13.91 7.62
C GLU A 208 -0.91 14.01 6.31
N LYS A 209 0.03 13.09 6.14
CA LYS A 209 0.83 13.02 4.93
C LYS A 209 -0.01 12.63 3.71
N ALA A 210 -0.97 11.71 3.89
CA ALA A 210 -1.94 11.37 2.86
C ALA A 210 -2.72 12.60 2.39
N VAL A 211 -3.18 13.46 3.33
CA VAL A 211 -3.86 14.73 3.02
C VAL A 211 -2.93 15.69 2.28
N GLN A 212 -1.69 15.86 2.73
CA GLN A 212 -0.72 16.76 2.07
C GLN A 212 -0.44 16.33 0.64
N ILE A 213 -0.24 15.02 0.40
CA ILE A 213 0.02 14.49 -0.93
C ILE A 213 -1.22 14.66 -1.81
N SER A 214 -2.42 14.32 -1.30
CA SER A 214 -3.66 14.39 -2.09
C SER A 214 -4.00 15.80 -2.55
N ARG A 215 -3.56 16.85 -1.85
CA ARG A 215 -3.73 18.24 -2.30
C ARG A 215 -3.09 18.52 -3.65
N LYS A 216 -1.93 17.90 -3.93
CA LYS A 216 -1.20 18.10 -5.19
C LYS A 216 -1.99 17.67 -6.44
N GLN A 217 -2.98 16.78 -6.28
CA GLN A 217 -3.83 16.38 -7.42
C GLN A 217 -4.66 17.53 -7.99
N PHE A 218 -4.91 18.58 -7.22
CA PHE A 218 -5.69 19.75 -7.64
C PHE A 218 -4.84 20.86 -8.27
N ASP A 219 -3.52 20.72 -8.28
CA ASP A 219 -2.60 21.67 -8.92
C ASP A 219 -2.59 21.52 -10.46
N TYR A 220 -3.18 20.44 -10.99
CA TYR A 220 -3.22 20.17 -12.41
C TYR A 220 -4.42 20.82 -13.12
N PRO A 221 -4.22 21.45 -14.29
CA PRO A 221 -5.24 22.25 -14.99
C PRO A 221 -6.40 21.43 -15.57
N VAL A 222 -6.27 20.12 -15.69
CA VAL A 222 -7.28 19.22 -16.33
C VAL A 222 -8.59 19.17 -15.56
N LEU A 223 -8.58 19.46 -14.26
CA LEU A 223 -9.79 19.38 -13.42
C LEU A 223 -10.81 20.49 -13.72
N ASP A 224 -10.45 21.48 -14.53
CA ASP A 224 -11.32 22.57 -14.93
C ASP A 224 -12.00 22.36 -16.31
N SER A 225 -11.75 21.21 -16.96
CA SER A 225 -12.36 20.88 -18.24
C SER A 225 -13.86 20.60 -18.11
N LEU A 226 -14.64 21.08 -19.10
CA LEU A 226 -16.10 20.91 -19.16
C LEU A 226 -16.53 19.51 -19.62
N SER A 227 -15.59 18.62 -19.97
CA SER A 227 -15.94 17.27 -20.40
C SER A 227 -16.58 16.45 -19.28
N MET A 228 -17.46 15.54 -19.65
CA MET A 228 -18.13 14.63 -18.71
C MET A 228 -17.12 13.80 -17.90
N GLU A 229 -16.12 13.26 -18.58
CA GLU A 229 -15.06 12.45 -17.98
C GLU A 229 -14.25 13.25 -16.94
N SER A 230 -13.83 14.48 -17.29
CA SER A 230 -13.09 15.36 -16.37
C SER A 230 -13.91 15.69 -15.13
N ARG A 231 -15.21 15.90 -15.30
CA ARG A 231 -16.15 16.18 -14.21
C ARG A 231 -16.28 14.97 -13.27
N ILE A 232 -16.46 13.77 -13.83
CA ILE A 232 -16.51 12.52 -13.06
C ILE A 232 -15.21 12.35 -12.27
N ASN A 233 -14.07 12.49 -12.92
CA ASN A 233 -12.76 12.38 -12.28
C ASN A 233 -12.60 13.39 -11.14
N ARG A 234 -13.00 14.65 -11.37
CA ARG A 234 -12.99 15.70 -10.32
C ARG A 234 -13.81 15.29 -9.10
N ILE A 235 -15.03 14.79 -9.30
CA ILE A 235 -15.89 14.32 -8.20
C ILE A 235 -15.21 13.19 -7.43
N VAL A 236 -14.63 12.20 -8.13
CA VAL A 236 -13.93 11.07 -7.50
C VAL A 236 -12.74 11.55 -6.68
N LEU A 237 -11.90 12.43 -7.24
CA LEU A 237 -10.72 12.97 -6.57
C LEU A 237 -11.09 13.79 -5.33
N LEU A 238 -12.14 14.62 -5.42
CA LEU A 238 -12.67 15.37 -4.28
C LEU A 238 -13.22 14.41 -3.21
N CYS A 239 -13.95 13.37 -3.60
CA CYS A 239 -14.44 12.37 -2.65
C CYS A 239 -13.29 11.68 -1.92
N ASN A 240 -12.27 11.24 -2.63
CA ASN A 240 -11.09 10.61 -2.03
C ASN A 240 -10.38 11.56 -1.07
N HIS A 241 -10.17 12.82 -1.47
CA HIS A 241 -9.57 13.83 -0.61
C HIS A 241 -10.41 14.10 0.64
N GLY A 242 -11.73 14.24 0.49
CA GLY A 242 -12.66 14.42 1.60
C GLY A 242 -12.60 13.26 2.61
N ILE A 243 -12.46 12.02 2.13
CA ILE A 243 -12.28 10.85 3.00
C ILE A 243 -10.96 10.93 3.77
N LEU A 244 -9.86 11.31 3.11
CA LEU A 244 -8.57 11.49 3.77
C LEU A 244 -8.63 12.56 4.86
N LEU A 245 -9.29 13.69 4.57
CA LEU A 245 -9.54 14.75 5.54
C LEU A 245 -10.39 14.26 6.72
N THR A 246 -11.40 13.42 6.44
CA THR A 246 -12.21 12.81 7.51
C THR A 246 -11.37 11.90 8.40
N ASN A 247 -10.49 11.10 7.81
CA ASN A 247 -9.61 10.19 8.55
C ASN A 247 -8.53 10.95 9.36
N ALA A 248 -8.11 12.13 8.87
CA ALA A 248 -7.21 13.05 9.58
C ALA A 248 -7.94 13.97 10.58
N HIS A 249 -9.23 13.75 10.83
CA HIS A 249 -10.07 14.56 11.72
C HIS A 249 -10.23 16.05 11.32
N HIS A 250 -9.94 16.40 10.07
CA HIS A 250 -10.21 17.74 9.51
C HIS A 250 -11.65 17.83 8.98
N LEU A 251 -12.63 17.66 9.87
CA LEU A 251 -14.03 17.43 9.53
C LEU A 251 -14.67 18.60 8.74
N GLU A 252 -14.36 19.84 9.11
CA GLU A 252 -14.86 21.03 8.41
C GLU A 252 -14.36 21.08 6.96
N ASN A 253 -13.06 20.86 6.77
CA ASN A 253 -12.46 20.83 5.44
C ASN A 253 -12.99 19.66 4.59
N ALA A 254 -13.26 18.51 5.24
CA ALA A 254 -13.87 17.36 4.59
C ALA A 254 -15.28 17.69 4.09
N ARG A 255 -16.11 18.33 4.93
CA ARG A 255 -17.44 18.81 4.54
C ARG A 255 -17.37 19.72 3.31
N ASP A 256 -16.53 20.75 3.39
CA ASP A 256 -16.41 21.74 2.31
C ASP A 256 -15.94 21.07 1.01
N THR A 257 -15.05 20.09 1.10
CA THR A 257 -14.58 19.29 -0.03
C THR A 257 -15.72 18.45 -0.65
N PHE A 258 -16.53 17.77 0.17
CA PHE A 258 -17.69 17.03 -0.33
C PHE A 258 -18.77 17.93 -0.93
N LEU A 259 -19.01 19.10 -0.35
CA LEU A 259 -19.92 20.09 -0.92
C LEU A 259 -19.42 20.64 -2.26
N LEU A 260 -18.10 20.83 -2.42
CA LEU A 260 -17.49 21.18 -3.69
C LEU A 260 -17.67 20.06 -4.73
N ALA A 261 -17.56 18.81 -4.32
CA ALA A 261 -17.88 17.68 -5.19
C ALA A 261 -19.35 17.67 -5.59
N GLU A 262 -20.28 17.97 -4.67
CA GLU A 262 -21.72 18.07 -4.96
C GLU A 262 -22.05 19.16 -5.98
N GLN A 263 -21.39 20.32 -5.93
CA GLN A 263 -21.55 21.39 -6.92
C GLN A 263 -21.15 20.96 -8.34
N SER A 264 -20.30 19.95 -8.45
CA SER A 264 -19.85 19.40 -9.75
C SER A 264 -20.85 18.40 -10.34
N ILE A 265 -21.90 17.99 -9.61
CA ILE A 265 -22.94 17.06 -10.07
C ILE A 265 -23.89 17.75 -11.06
N ASN A 266 -24.27 17.02 -12.11
CA ASN A 266 -25.31 17.38 -13.06
C ASN A 266 -26.22 16.18 -13.36
N GLU A 267 -27.17 16.34 -14.31
CA GLU A 267 -28.08 15.26 -14.70
C GLU A 267 -27.36 14.05 -15.28
N GLN A 268 -26.29 14.26 -16.04
CA GLN A 268 -25.50 13.22 -16.68
C GLN A 268 -24.56 12.47 -15.72
N THR A 269 -24.32 12.99 -14.51
CA THR A 269 -23.45 12.33 -13.53
C THR A 269 -24.01 10.95 -13.18
N PRO A 270 -23.20 9.87 -13.27
CA PRO A 270 -23.64 8.51 -12.99
C PRO A 270 -24.27 8.37 -11.60
N GLY A 271 -25.41 7.68 -11.51
CA GLY A 271 -26.13 7.51 -10.25
C GLY A 271 -25.32 6.81 -9.17
N GLY A 272 -24.47 5.86 -9.55
CA GLY A 272 -23.55 5.22 -8.61
C GLY A 272 -22.55 6.19 -7.97
N LEU A 273 -22.10 7.21 -8.69
CA LEU A 273 -21.22 8.26 -8.16
C LEU A 273 -21.99 9.23 -7.26
N LYS A 274 -23.24 9.59 -7.64
CA LYS A 274 -24.14 10.35 -6.77
C LYS A 274 -24.42 9.60 -5.45
N PHE A 275 -24.69 8.32 -5.54
CA PHE A 275 -24.85 7.45 -4.38
C PHE A 275 -23.63 7.50 -3.45
N TYR A 276 -22.45 7.32 -4.02
CA TYR A 276 -21.19 7.33 -3.26
C TYR A 276 -20.96 8.67 -2.56
N LEU A 277 -21.05 9.79 -3.31
CA LEU A 277 -20.84 11.13 -2.74
C LEU A 277 -21.85 11.45 -1.63
N TYR A 278 -23.15 11.23 -1.88
CA TYR A 278 -24.18 11.53 -0.87
C TYR A 278 -24.04 10.66 0.37
N THR A 279 -23.51 9.43 0.23
CA THR A 279 -23.15 8.59 1.38
C THR A 279 -22.06 9.25 2.23
N GLN A 280 -21.02 9.80 1.61
CA GLN A 280 -19.94 10.50 2.33
C GLN A 280 -20.43 11.83 2.94
N CYS A 281 -21.29 12.57 2.24
CA CYS A 281 -21.95 13.76 2.81
C CYS A 281 -22.77 13.38 4.06
N GLY A 282 -23.55 12.30 3.99
CA GLY A 282 -24.33 11.83 5.14
C GLY A 282 -23.44 11.55 6.35
N ARG A 283 -22.31 10.91 6.12
CA ARG A 283 -21.33 10.61 7.17
C ARG A 283 -20.74 11.87 7.78
N ILE A 284 -20.21 12.79 6.95
CA ILE A 284 -19.49 13.96 7.45
C ILE A 284 -20.40 14.94 8.20
N PHE A 285 -21.65 15.18 7.74
CA PHE A 285 -22.59 16.04 8.46
C PHE A 285 -22.95 15.45 9.83
N ARG A 286 -23.09 14.14 9.92
CA ARG A 286 -23.32 13.48 11.20
C ARG A 286 -22.11 13.60 12.11
N ASP A 287 -20.90 13.35 11.59
CA ASP A 287 -19.65 13.43 12.36
C ASP A 287 -19.37 14.87 12.86
N LEU A 288 -19.92 15.90 12.18
CA LEU A 288 -19.93 17.31 12.61
C LEU A 288 -21.07 17.68 13.57
N GLY A 289 -21.87 16.73 14.02
CA GLY A 289 -22.97 16.97 14.97
C GLY A 289 -24.24 17.51 14.31
N SER A 290 -24.42 17.36 12.99
CA SER A 290 -25.62 17.73 12.24
C SER A 290 -26.37 16.47 11.75
N PRO A 291 -26.90 15.60 12.63
CA PRO A 291 -27.47 14.32 12.25
C PRO A 291 -28.71 14.44 11.36
N LYS A 292 -29.49 15.52 11.49
CA LYS A 292 -30.67 15.76 10.64
C LYS A 292 -30.28 15.95 9.17
N GLU A 293 -29.25 16.73 8.93
CA GLU A 293 -28.69 16.95 7.60
C GLU A 293 -28.03 15.67 7.07
N GLY A 294 -27.30 14.97 7.91
CA GLY A 294 -26.73 13.68 7.59
C GLY A 294 -27.77 12.67 7.11
N LEU A 295 -28.91 12.57 7.80
CA LEU A 295 -30.04 11.72 7.40
C LEU A 295 -30.66 12.15 6.07
N GLN A 296 -30.74 13.46 5.77
CA GLN A 296 -31.23 13.95 4.46
C GLN A 296 -30.30 13.48 3.34
N TYR A 297 -28.99 13.56 3.53
CA TYR A 297 -28.04 13.07 2.53
C TYR A 297 -28.10 11.55 2.37
N TYR A 298 -28.26 10.77 3.44
CA TYR A 298 -28.47 9.32 3.30
C TYR A 298 -29.76 8.98 2.54
N ARG A 299 -30.87 9.72 2.75
CA ARG A 299 -32.09 9.55 1.97
C ARG A 299 -31.88 9.91 0.51
N LYS A 300 -31.10 10.97 0.24
CA LYS A 300 -30.71 11.36 -1.11
C LYS A 300 -29.83 10.29 -1.77
N ALA A 301 -28.88 9.69 -1.02
CA ALA A 301 -28.11 8.56 -1.49
C ALA A 301 -29.01 7.35 -1.82
N LEU A 302 -29.95 7.02 -0.94
CA LEU A 302 -30.85 5.88 -1.11
C LEU A 302 -31.60 5.91 -2.44
N SER A 303 -31.99 7.10 -2.97
CA SER A 303 -32.65 7.23 -4.27
C SER A 303 -31.79 6.79 -5.47
N TYR A 304 -30.47 6.68 -5.28
CA TYR A 304 -29.52 6.23 -6.30
C TYR A 304 -28.92 4.84 -6.02
N ARG A 305 -29.34 4.16 -4.95
CA ARG A 305 -28.76 2.88 -4.50
C ARG A 305 -28.76 1.83 -5.60
N GLU A 306 -29.87 1.66 -6.31
CA GLU A 306 -30.02 0.66 -7.38
C GLU A 306 -29.12 0.96 -8.61
N GLN A 307 -28.69 2.20 -8.76
CA GLN A 307 -27.78 2.62 -9.82
C GLN A 307 -26.31 2.38 -9.45
N SER A 308 -26.01 2.09 -8.17
CA SER A 308 -24.66 1.73 -7.71
C SER A 308 -24.39 0.27 -8.02
N ARG A 309 -23.49 0.01 -8.95
CA ARG A 309 -23.05 -1.35 -9.30
C ARG A 309 -22.00 -1.92 -8.36
N ASN A 310 -21.44 -1.10 -7.46
CA ASN A 310 -20.43 -1.55 -6.51
C ASN A 310 -21.09 -2.04 -5.22
N PRO A 311 -21.10 -3.36 -4.97
CA PRO A 311 -21.75 -3.91 -3.80
C PRO A 311 -21.04 -3.56 -2.48
N HIS A 312 -19.74 -3.28 -2.51
CA HIS A 312 -19.03 -2.78 -1.33
C HIS A 312 -19.49 -1.38 -0.92
N TYR A 313 -19.80 -0.50 -1.89
CA TYR A 313 -20.34 0.82 -1.57
C TYR A 313 -21.76 0.70 -0.99
N GLN A 314 -22.57 -0.21 -1.49
CA GLN A 314 -23.90 -0.47 -0.94
C GLN A 314 -23.82 -1.04 0.49
N ALA A 315 -22.91 -1.97 0.75
CA ALA A 315 -22.72 -2.53 2.09
C ALA A 315 -22.21 -1.47 3.08
N ASN A 316 -21.27 -0.62 2.67
CA ASN A 316 -20.78 0.49 3.49
C ASN A 316 -21.91 1.52 3.79
N PHE A 317 -22.71 1.86 2.78
CA PHE A 317 -23.90 2.71 2.97
C PHE A 317 -24.86 2.07 3.96
N ASN A 318 -25.15 0.78 3.85
CA ASN A 318 -26.05 0.08 4.73
C ASN A 318 -25.60 0.14 6.19
N TYR A 319 -24.30 -0.01 6.46
CA TYR A 319 -23.75 0.19 7.79
C TYR A 319 -23.95 1.64 8.28
N LEU A 320 -23.54 2.64 7.48
CA LEU A 320 -23.60 4.06 7.86
C LEU A 320 -25.04 4.55 8.06
N TYR A 321 -25.93 4.15 7.16
CA TYR A 321 -27.34 4.51 7.26
C TYR A 321 -28.04 3.78 8.41
N GLY A 322 -27.74 2.49 8.61
CA GLY A 322 -28.20 1.73 9.77
C GLY A 322 -27.80 2.38 11.09
N TYR A 323 -26.54 2.84 11.17
CA TYR A 323 -26.04 3.58 12.32
C TYR A 323 -26.84 4.89 12.54
N ALA A 324 -27.05 5.69 11.49
CA ALA A 324 -27.83 6.92 11.57
C ALA A 324 -29.30 6.67 11.94
N LEU A 325 -29.91 5.61 11.42
CA LEU A 325 -31.28 5.20 11.76
C LEU A 325 -31.41 4.84 13.25
N LEU A 326 -30.40 4.17 13.80
CA LEU A 326 -30.42 3.78 15.23
C LEU A 326 -30.25 4.98 16.17
N HIS A 327 -29.24 5.82 15.89
CA HIS A 327 -28.80 6.86 16.82
C HIS A 327 -29.46 8.22 16.58
N ASP A 328 -29.73 8.55 15.31
CA ASP A 328 -30.20 9.89 14.93
C ASP A 328 -31.72 9.96 14.69
N SER A 329 -32.36 8.84 14.32
CA SER A 329 -33.82 8.76 14.12
C SER A 329 -34.54 7.78 15.03
N ASN A 330 -33.82 7.10 15.90
CA ASN A 330 -34.33 6.08 16.84
C ASN A 330 -35.28 5.05 16.15
N SER A 331 -34.85 4.55 15.00
CA SER A 331 -35.62 3.61 14.18
C SER A 331 -34.93 2.21 14.14
N PRO A 332 -34.96 1.44 15.25
CA PRO A 332 -34.18 0.21 15.39
C PRO A 332 -34.56 -0.87 14.36
N GLU A 333 -35.83 -0.95 13.95
CA GLU A 333 -36.27 -1.95 12.97
C GLU A 333 -35.69 -1.71 11.59
N GLN A 334 -35.68 -0.45 11.13
CA GLN A 334 -35.03 -0.09 9.87
C GLN A 334 -33.53 -0.25 9.95
N ALA A 335 -32.92 0.18 11.06
CA ALA A 335 -31.50 0.00 11.32
C ALA A 335 -31.09 -1.47 11.26
N TYR A 336 -31.90 -2.37 11.82
CA TYR A 336 -31.69 -3.81 11.77
C TYR A 336 -31.60 -4.33 10.34
N THR A 337 -32.53 -3.95 9.47
CA THR A 337 -32.56 -4.41 8.08
C THR A 337 -31.27 -4.05 7.34
N TYR A 338 -30.88 -2.76 7.36
CA TYR A 338 -29.68 -2.30 6.67
C TYR A 338 -28.40 -2.89 7.27
N THR A 339 -28.32 -2.95 8.61
CA THR A 339 -27.14 -3.51 9.28
C THR A 339 -26.96 -4.98 8.96
N THR A 340 -28.05 -5.74 8.91
CA THR A 340 -28.04 -7.17 8.57
C THR A 340 -27.61 -7.39 7.12
N GLU A 341 -28.09 -6.57 6.18
CA GLU A 341 -27.64 -6.62 4.78
C GLU A 341 -26.12 -6.37 4.67
N ALA A 342 -25.60 -5.40 5.41
CA ALA A 342 -24.15 -5.13 5.44
C ALA A 342 -23.35 -6.33 5.97
N ILE A 343 -23.78 -6.91 7.10
CA ILE A 343 -23.14 -8.08 7.69
C ILE A 343 -23.16 -9.27 6.73
N ASN A 344 -24.30 -9.56 6.12
CA ASN A 344 -24.45 -10.69 5.18
C ASN A 344 -23.50 -10.52 4.00
N PHE A 345 -23.42 -9.32 3.44
CA PHE A 345 -22.49 -9.04 2.36
C PHE A 345 -21.03 -9.27 2.77
N TYR A 346 -20.58 -8.70 3.90
CA TYR A 346 -19.19 -8.84 4.32
C TYR A 346 -18.83 -10.27 4.73
N ARG A 347 -19.75 -11.01 5.37
CA ARG A 347 -19.52 -12.42 5.70
C ARG A 347 -19.30 -13.29 4.46
N GLN A 348 -20.04 -13.03 3.39
CA GLN A 348 -19.99 -13.84 2.15
C GLN A 348 -18.84 -13.44 1.23
N ASN A 349 -18.51 -12.15 1.15
CA ASN A 349 -17.62 -11.64 0.10
C ASN A 349 -16.29 -11.10 0.64
N ASP A 350 -16.23 -10.67 1.91
CA ASP A 350 -15.04 -10.05 2.48
C ASP A 350 -15.06 -10.14 4.01
N SER A 351 -14.88 -11.32 4.54
CA SER A 351 -14.93 -11.59 5.99
C SER A 351 -13.80 -10.93 6.81
N LEU A 352 -12.78 -10.41 6.12
CA LEU A 352 -11.67 -9.64 6.72
C LEU A 352 -11.83 -8.12 6.53
N ASN A 353 -13.03 -7.64 6.16
CA ASN A 353 -13.29 -6.22 6.04
C ASN A 353 -13.46 -5.56 7.41
N ILE A 354 -12.85 -4.41 7.60
CA ILE A 354 -12.94 -3.60 8.83
C ILE A 354 -14.40 -3.18 9.17
N MET A 355 -15.29 -3.21 8.20
CA MET A 355 -16.69 -2.87 8.42
C MET A 355 -17.50 -4.02 9.01
N LEU A 356 -17.04 -5.26 8.91
CA LEU A 356 -17.75 -6.41 9.50
C LEU A 356 -17.85 -6.31 11.03
N PRO A 357 -16.77 -6.17 11.79
CA PRO A 357 -16.88 -6.02 13.25
C PRO A 357 -17.68 -4.78 13.65
N LYS A 358 -17.54 -3.67 12.93
CA LYS A 358 -18.34 -2.45 13.19
C LYS A 358 -19.82 -2.68 12.98
N SER A 359 -20.20 -3.42 11.92
CA SER A 359 -21.59 -3.77 11.63
C SER A 359 -22.17 -4.74 12.67
N LEU A 360 -21.35 -5.70 13.14
CA LEU A 360 -21.73 -6.63 14.21
C LEU A 360 -21.96 -5.91 15.55
N LEU A 361 -21.09 -4.93 15.89
CA LEU A 361 -21.29 -4.09 17.08
C LEU A 361 -22.58 -3.28 16.96
N LEU A 362 -22.84 -2.68 15.81
CA LEU A 362 -24.09 -1.96 15.58
C LEU A 362 -25.32 -2.87 15.74
N LEU A 363 -25.26 -4.09 15.19
CA LEU A 363 -26.35 -5.06 15.36
C LEU A 363 -26.50 -5.49 16.81
N SER A 364 -25.42 -5.64 17.56
CA SER A 364 -25.43 -5.89 19.01
C SER A 364 -26.18 -4.79 19.77
N GLU A 365 -25.93 -3.52 19.44
CA GLU A 365 -26.63 -2.38 20.04
C GLU A 365 -28.11 -2.35 19.68
N ILE A 366 -28.46 -2.70 18.45
CA ILE A 366 -29.85 -2.82 18.00
C ILE A 366 -30.57 -3.91 18.80
N GLU A 367 -29.94 -5.08 18.96
CA GLU A 367 -30.52 -6.20 19.70
C GLU A 367 -30.64 -5.89 21.21
N ALA A 368 -29.70 -5.15 21.77
CA ALA A 368 -29.81 -4.65 23.13
C ALA A 368 -31.06 -3.75 23.32
N LYS A 369 -31.31 -2.83 22.36
CA LYS A 369 -32.52 -1.98 22.38
C LYS A 369 -33.81 -2.77 22.17
N LYS A 370 -33.76 -3.91 21.50
CA LYS A 370 -34.88 -4.84 21.33
C LYS A 370 -35.08 -5.79 22.52
N ASN A 371 -34.36 -5.60 23.61
CA ASN A 371 -34.36 -6.46 24.79
C ASN A 371 -33.89 -7.91 24.54
N ASN A 372 -32.97 -8.11 23.61
CA ASN A 372 -32.33 -9.39 23.31
C ASN A 372 -30.86 -9.46 23.84
N PRO A 373 -30.63 -9.45 25.14
CA PRO A 373 -29.29 -9.27 25.71
C PRO A 373 -28.33 -10.43 25.38
N LEU A 374 -28.86 -11.63 25.23
CA LEU A 374 -28.05 -12.81 24.88
C LEU A 374 -27.47 -12.68 23.46
N LEU A 375 -28.31 -12.35 22.49
CA LEU A 375 -27.89 -12.17 21.09
C LEU A 375 -26.96 -10.96 20.97
N SER A 376 -27.26 -9.88 21.69
CA SER A 376 -26.38 -8.71 21.77
C SER A 376 -24.97 -9.08 22.24
N ALA A 377 -24.85 -9.84 23.35
CA ALA A 377 -23.57 -10.30 23.85
C ALA A 377 -22.82 -11.22 22.88
N GLN A 378 -23.52 -12.13 22.20
CA GLN A 378 -22.93 -13.00 21.17
C GLN A 378 -22.38 -12.20 19.99
N LEU A 379 -23.15 -11.23 19.49
CA LEU A 379 -22.73 -10.38 18.39
C LEU A 379 -21.53 -9.49 18.76
N ALA A 380 -21.52 -8.97 19.99
CA ALA A 380 -20.37 -8.21 20.48
C ALA A 380 -19.12 -9.07 20.62
N HIS A 381 -19.27 -10.31 21.06
CA HIS A 381 -18.17 -11.27 21.10
C HIS A 381 -17.66 -11.64 19.71
N GLU A 382 -18.56 -11.92 18.78
CA GLU A 382 -18.18 -12.17 17.37
C GLU A 382 -17.46 -10.95 16.77
N ALA A 383 -17.93 -9.74 17.04
CA ALA A 383 -17.29 -8.53 16.57
C ALA A 383 -15.84 -8.41 17.11
N TYR A 384 -15.66 -8.70 18.40
CA TYR A 384 -14.34 -8.72 19.02
C TYR A 384 -13.40 -9.77 18.40
N GLU A 385 -13.90 -10.98 18.17
CA GLU A 385 -13.13 -12.04 17.50
C GLU A 385 -12.72 -11.62 16.08
N LYS A 386 -13.67 -11.02 15.32
CA LYS A 386 -13.38 -10.53 13.96
C LYS A 386 -12.38 -9.38 13.95
N GLU A 387 -12.44 -8.48 14.90
CA GLU A 387 -11.45 -7.41 15.05
C GLU A 387 -10.07 -7.99 15.38
N LEU A 388 -10.01 -8.99 16.27
CA LEU A 388 -8.77 -9.70 16.60
C LEU A 388 -8.19 -10.45 15.40
N ASP A 389 -9.03 -11.08 14.58
CA ASP A 389 -8.62 -11.76 13.35
C ASP A 389 -8.07 -10.78 12.32
N LEU A 390 -8.70 -9.60 12.19
CA LEU A 390 -8.20 -8.51 11.36
C LEU A 390 -6.82 -8.03 11.80
N GLN A 391 -6.64 -7.85 13.10
CA GLN A 391 -5.36 -7.46 13.69
C GLN A 391 -4.29 -8.53 13.47
N LYS A 392 -4.63 -9.79 13.75
CA LYS A 392 -3.76 -10.94 13.47
C LYS A 392 -3.45 -11.06 11.98
N GLY A 393 -4.45 -10.88 11.11
CA GLY A 393 -4.28 -10.93 9.66
C GLY A 393 -3.34 -9.83 9.15
N LYS A 394 -3.47 -8.61 9.64
CA LYS A 394 -2.54 -7.51 9.33
C LYS A 394 -1.13 -7.81 9.83
N TYR A 395 -1.03 -8.31 11.07
CA TYR A 395 0.25 -8.69 11.67
C TYR A 395 0.90 -9.85 10.93
N HIS A 396 0.16 -10.92 10.64
CA HIS A 396 0.67 -12.08 9.90
C HIS A 396 1.08 -11.74 8.48
N LYS A 397 0.35 -10.88 7.79
CA LYS A 397 0.74 -10.41 6.45
C LYS A 397 2.01 -9.58 6.49
N ARG A 398 2.15 -8.68 7.48
CA ARG A 398 3.39 -7.92 7.70
C ARG A 398 4.55 -8.84 8.11
N LEU A 399 4.29 -9.80 8.98
CA LEU A 399 5.28 -10.79 9.41
C LEU A 399 5.70 -11.69 8.23
N ALA A 400 4.74 -12.18 7.45
CA ALA A 400 5.03 -13.03 6.30
C ALA A 400 5.79 -12.29 5.19
N SER A 401 5.49 -11.01 4.92
CA SER A 401 6.28 -10.21 3.98
C SER A 401 7.69 -9.94 4.51
N PHE A 402 7.82 -9.65 5.79
CA PHE A 402 9.10 -9.45 6.47
C PHE A 402 9.93 -10.75 6.57
N GLU A 403 9.28 -11.88 6.89
CA GLU A 403 9.94 -13.19 6.88
C GLU A 403 10.37 -13.62 5.48
N ALA A 404 9.58 -13.34 4.46
CA ALA A 404 9.93 -13.61 3.07
C ALA A 404 11.14 -12.76 2.64
N GLU A 405 11.22 -11.54 3.11
CA GLU A 405 12.32 -10.62 2.83
C GLU A 405 13.58 -11.00 3.59
N LEU A 406 13.47 -11.30 4.87
CA LEU A 406 14.59 -11.84 5.67
C LEU A 406 15.14 -13.13 5.04
N LYS A 407 14.25 -14.05 4.60
CA LYS A 407 14.67 -15.26 3.89
C LYS A 407 15.36 -14.98 2.55
N MET A 408 14.97 -13.92 1.86
CA MET A 408 15.60 -13.55 0.60
C MET A 408 16.98 -12.92 0.85
N GLN A 409 17.11 -12.05 1.85
CA GLN A 409 18.40 -11.49 2.29
C GLN A 409 19.32 -12.56 2.88
N GLU A 410 18.77 -13.51 3.67
CA GLU A 410 19.52 -14.67 4.14
C GLU A 410 20.02 -15.54 2.99
N LYS A 411 19.19 -15.79 1.97
CA LYS A 411 19.61 -16.55 0.78
C LYS A 411 20.69 -15.85 -0.02
N ASP A 412 20.60 -14.55 -0.19
CA ASP A 412 21.62 -13.78 -0.92
C ASP A 412 22.94 -13.72 -0.13
N LEU A 413 22.85 -13.59 1.19
CA LEU A 413 24.00 -13.67 2.08
C LEU A 413 24.61 -15.10 2.09
N GLU A 414 23.74 -16.12 2.09
CA GLU A 414 24.15 -17.53 2.06
C GLU A 414 24.81 -17.90 0.73
N ILE A 415 24.30 -17.39 -0.40
CA ILE A 415 24.92 -17.55 -1.72
C ILE A 415 26.30 -16.86 -1.76
N SER A 416 26.40 -15.66 -1.21
CA SER A 416 27.68 -14.94 -1.11
C SER A 416 28.70 -15.69 -0.23
N GLN A 417 28.25 -16.17 0.93
CA GLN A 417 29.09 -16.96 1.85
C GLN A 417 29.42 -18.36 1.32
N LEU A 418 28.52 -18.99 0.54
CA LEU A 418 28.77 -20.28 -0.11
C LEU A 418 29.85 -20.19 -1.20
N ASN A 419 29.88 -19.08 -1.93
CA ASN A 419 30.93 -18.85 -2.93
C ASN A 419 32.32 -18.68 -2.31
N GLU A 420 32.39 -18.07 -1.13
CA GLU A 420 33.63 -17.91 -0.37
C GLU A 420 34.05 -19.19 0.38
N LYS A 421 33.07 -19.92 0.92
CA LYS A 421 33.31 -21.15 1.70
C LYS A 421 33.59 -22.43 0.89
N ARG A 422 33.13 -22.49 -0.39
CA ARG A 422 33.44 -23.64 -1.26
C ARG A 422 34.97 -23.93 -1.40
N ALA A 423 35.82 -22.94 -1.14
CA ALA A 423 37.26 -23.08 -1.12
C ALA A 423 37.82 -23.71 0.18
N ILE A 424 37.09 -23.65 1.29
CA ILE A 424 37.62 -24.01 2.63
C ILE A 424 36.99 -25.32 3.20
N GLU A 425 35.87 -25.79 2.67
CA GLU A 425 34.96 -26.67 3.42
C GLU A 425 34.98 -28.17 3.17
N LYS A 426 35.98 -28.78 2.57
CA LYS A 426 35.99 -30.27 2.49
C LYS A 426 36.31 -31.01 3.80
N ALA A 427 36.83 -30.35 4.84
CA ALA A 427 37.35 -31.03 6.03
C ALA A 427 36.48 -30.92 7.31
N THR A 428 35.52 -29.98 7.42
CA THR A 428 34.81 -29.72 8.70
C THR A 428 33.33 -30.09 8.72
N TYR A 429 32.79 -30.64 7.62
CA TYR A 429 31.35 -30.82 7.40
C TYR A 429 30.67 -31.83 8.34
N GLN A 430 31.34 -32.96 8.65
CA GLN A 430 30.70 -34.04 9.41
C GLN A 430 30.50 -33.75 10.90
N ALA A 431 31.41 -33.06 11.54
CA ALA A 431 31.31 -32.79 13.00
C ALA A 431 30.15 -31.80 13.35
N ARG A 432 29.79 -30.88 12.42
CA ARG A 432 28.70 -29.89 12.67
C ARG A 432 27.30 -30.49 12.54
N ILE A 433 27.12 -31.54 11.72
CA ILE A 433 25.82 -32.20 11.55
C ILE A 433 25.35 -32.86 12.85
N TYR A 434 26.28 -33.49 13.56
CA TYR A 434 25.93 -34.17 14.83
C TYR A 434 25.50 -33.20 15.94
N THR A 435 26.10 -32.02 16.01
CA THR A 435 25.69 -30.99 17.00
C THR A 435 24.30 -30.45 16.72
N ILE A 436 23.95 -30.24 15.44
CA ILE A 436 22.61 -29.74 15.07
C ILE A 436 21.53 -30.80 15.38
N ILE A 437 21.81 -32.08 15.11
CA ILE A 437 20.88 -33.18 15.42
C ILE A 437 20.63 -33.28 16.93
N ILE A 438 21.66 -33.11 17.75
CA ILE A 438 21.52 -33.13 19.22
C ILE A 438 20.68 -31.95 19.71
N ILE A 439 20.88 -30.73 19.16
CA ILE A 439 20.10 -29.56 19.53
C ILE A 439 18.63 -29.70 19.10
N LEU A 440 18.37 -30.29 17.91
CA LEU A 440 17.02 -30.57 17.44
C LEU A 440 16.29 -31.58 18.32
N ALA A 441 17.01 -32.65 18.75
CA ALA A 441 16.47 -33.68 19.66
C ALA A 441 16.09 -33.09 21.03
N ILE A 442 16.91 -32.18 21.56
CA ILE A 442 16.61 -31.45 22.81
C ILE A 442 15.39 -30.53 22.65
N PHE A 443 15.26 -29.83 21.50
CA PHE A 443 14.13 -28.93 21.25
C PHE A 443 12.82 -29.71 21.11
N ILE A 444 12.82 -30.87 20.44
CA ILE A 444 11.65 -31.75 20.33
C ILE A 444 11.24 -32.29 21.70
N LEU A 445 12.21 -32.65 22.53
CA LEU A 445 11.96 -33.15 23.90
C LEU A 445 11.33 -32.07 24.79
N MET A 446 11.84 -30.82 24.72
CA MET A 446 11.30 -29.67 25.45
C MET A 446 9.88 -29.33 25.01
N SER A 447 9.61 -29.38 23.69
CA SER A 447 8.27 -29.14 23.13
C SER A 447 7.26 -30.21 23.60
N ALA A 448 7.68 -31.47 23.63
CA ALA A 448 6.84 -32.58 24.12
C ALA A 448 6.49 -32.40 25.61
N LEU A 449 7.46 -32.01 26.44
CA LEU A 449 7.26 -31.76 27.88
C LEU A 449 6.30 -30.57 28.11
N LEU A 450 6.41 -29.53 27.31
CA LEU A 450 5.52 -28.36 27.39
C LEU A 450 4.06 -28.72 27.05
N ILE A 451 3.88 -29.56 26.00
CA ILE A 451 2.55 -30.02 25.58
C ILE A 451 1.90 -30.90 26.67
N ILE A 452 2.68 -31.77 27.32
CA ILE A 452 2.21 -32.62 28.44
C ILE A 452 1.81 -31.75 29.63
N HIS A 453 2.60 -30.71 29.92
CA HIS A 453 2.30 -29.74 30.99
C HIS A 453 1.03 -28.93 30.71
N MET A 454 0.85 -28.47 29.48
CA MET A 454 -0.35 -27.74 29.04
C MET A 454 -1.61 -28.62 29.07
N ARG A 455 -1.49 -29.94 28.69
CA ARG A 455 -2.63 -30.87 28.81
C ARG A 455 -3.07 -31.07 30.26
N LYS A 456 -2.12 -31.20 31.20
CA LYS A 456 -2.45 -31.28 32.65
C LYS A 456 -3.13 -30.01 33.18
N ARG A 457 -2.67 -28.83 32.76
CA ARG A 457 -3.33 -27.56 33.15
C ARG A 457 -4.73 -27.39 32.54
N ARG A 458 -4.97 -27.86 31.28
CA ARG A 458 -6.31 -27.81 30.68
C ARG A 458 -7.35 -28.68 31.43
N ILE A 459 -6.93 -29.83 31.93
CA ILE A 459 -7.82 -30.72 32.69
C ILE A 459 -8.17 -30.08 34.04
N ALA A 460 -7.17 -29.49 34.73
CA ALA A 460 -7.39 -28.79 36.01
C ALA A 460 -8.26 -27.51 35.83
N PHE A 461 -8.12 -26.84 34.68
CA PHE A 461 -8.89 -25.63 34.38
C PHE A 461 -10.36 -25.94 34.09
N ARG A 462 -10.65 -27.03 33.38
CA ARG A 462 -12.05 -27.46 33.09
C ARG A 462 -12.83 -27.81 34.36
N LEU A 463 -12.19 -28.41 35.36
CA LEU A 463 -12.81 -28.69 36.65
C LEU A 463 -13.14 -27.41 37.45
N LYS A 464 -12.35 -26.36 37.25
CA LYS A 464 -12.58 -25.08 37.92
C LYS A 464 -13.60 -24.18 37.21
N GLN A 465 -13.79 -24.41 35.92
CA GLN A 465 -14.78 -23.65 35.11
C GLN A 465 -16.23 -24.01 35.48
N THR A 466 -16.51 -25.29 35.72
CA THR A 466 -17.86 -25.71 36.13
C THR A 466 -18.30 -25.10 37.48
N GLU A 467 -17.35 -24.82 38.36
CA GLU A 467 -17.63 -24.17 39.66
C GLU A 467 -17.83 -22.64 39.50
N LEU A 468 -17.16 -22.04 38.50
CA LEU A 468 -17.23 -20.59 38.25
C LEU A 468 -18.47 -20.19 37.44
N GLU A 469 -18.95 -21.04 36.55
CA GLU A 469 -20.16 -20.76 35.73
C GLU A 469 -21.42 -20.56 36.54
N PHE A 470 -21.49 -21.19 37.73
CA PHE A 470 -22.62 -20.97 38.67
C PHE A 470 -22.60 -19.58 39.33
N LYS A 471 -21.39 -19.03 39.58
CA LYS A 471 -21.22 -17.71 40.19
C LYS A 471 -21.30 -16.55 39.16
N ILE A 472 -21.06 -16.84 37.90
CA ILE A 472 -21.06 -15.82 36.85
C ILE A 472 -22.47 -15.41 36.45
N ARG A 473 -23.44 -16.35 36.41
CA ARG A 473 -24.84 -16.05 36.07
C ARG A 473 -25.50 -15.00 36.97
N GLU A 474 -25.07 -14.90 38.21
CA GLU A 474 -25.62 -13.93 39.20
C GLU A 474 -25.07 -12.50 38.98
N LYS A 475 -23.81 -12.37 38.49
CA LYS A 475 -23.18 -11.08 38.24
C LYS A 475 -23.38 -10.50 36.82
N GLU A 476 -23.85 -11.32 35.89
CA GLU A 476 -23.99 -10.91 34.48
C GLU A 476 -25.07 -9.87 34.21
N SER A 477 -26.08 -9.75 35.10
CA SER A 477 -27.13 -8.76 34.90
C SER A 477 -26.68 -7.30 35.18
N GLN A 478 -25.63 -7.10 36.00
CA GLN A 478 -25.10 -5.78 36.32
C GLN A 478 -23.99 -5.29 35.36
N SER A 479 -23.30 -6.22 34.72
CA SER A 479 -22.14 -5.90 33.87
C SER A 479 -22.52 -5.42 32.46
N ARG A 480 -23.75 -5.63 32.00
CA ARG A 480 -24.17 -5.41 30.61
C ARG A 480 -24.24 -3.94 30.20
N LEU A 481 -24.43 -3.04 31.14
CA LEU A 481 -24.48 -1.59 30.86
C LEU A 481 -23.09 -0.98 30.66
N LEU A 482 -22.08 -1.54 31.37
CA LEU A 482 -20.71 -0.99 31.36
C LEU A 482 -19.90 -1.42 30.11
N ALA A 483 -20.28 -2.53 29.48
CA ALA A 483 -19.52 -3.13 28.37
C ALA A 483 -19.56 -2.30 27.08
N SER A 484 -20.65 -1.58 26.83
CA SER A 484 -20.83 -0.78 25.60
C SER A 484 -19.92 0.46 25.58
N GLU A 485 -19.73 1.11 26.72
CA GLU A 485 -18.83 2.28 26.82
C GLU A 485 -17.33 1.91 26.84
N MET A 486 -17.00 0.74 27.45
CA MET A 486 -15.61 0.29 27.51
C MET A 486 -15.06 -0.19 26.15
N SER A 487 -15.90 -0.79 25.30
CA SER A 487 -15.48 -1.32 24.00
C SER A 487 -14.87 -0.23 23.11
N LYS A 488 -15.49 0.95 23.06
CA LYS A 488 -15.00 2.06 22.24
C LYS A 488 -13.64 2.61 22.72
N LYS A 489 -13.49 2.76 24.04
CA LYS A 489 -12.23 3.21 24.65
C LYS A 489 -11.09 2.19 24.51
N MET A 490 -11.44 0.90 24.54
CA MET A 490 -10.43 -0.17 24.47
C MET A 490 -9.81 -0.30 23.06
N THR A 491 -10.60 -0.10 22.02
CA THR A 491 -10.10 -0.14 20.63
C THR A 491 -9.13 1.03 20.35
N GLU A 492 -9.47 2.22 20.83
CA GLU A 492 -8.59 3.39 20.72
C GLU A 492 -7.27 3.21 21.48
N GLN A 493 -7.34 2.66 22.70
CA GLN A 493 -6.16 2.41 23.53
C GLN A 493 -5.28 1.26 22.97
N TYR A 494 -5.89 0.25 22.35
CA TYR A 494 -5.17 -0.87 21.78
C TYR A 494 -4.36 -0.47 20.54
N LEU A 495 -4.95 0.32 19.64
CA LEU A 495 -4.25 0.85 18.47
C LEU A 495 -3.06 1.74 18.88
N LYS A 496 -3.27 2.60 19.88
CA LYS A 496 -2.20 3.43 20.44
C LYS A 496 -1.13 2.59 21.17
N GLY A 497 -1.55 1.54 21.86
CA GLY A 497 -0.63 0.62 22.57
C GLY A 497 0.24 -0.23 21.62
N LEU A 498 -0.25 -0.56 20.41
CA LEU A 498 0.55 -1.25 19.40
C LEU A 498 1.65 -0.34 18.83
N GLU A 499 1.29 0.92 18.55
CA GLU A 499 2.25 1.92 18.06
C GLU A 499 3.33 2.22 19.12
N ASP A 500 2.92 2.43 20.36
CA ASP A 500 3.82 2.63 21.50
C ASP A 500 4.67 1.40 21.79
N SER A 501 4.12 0.19 21.63
CA SER A 501 4.84 -1.08 21.84
C SER A 501 5.93 -1.32 20.80
N ASN A 502 5.66 -1.04 19.51
CA ASN A 502 6.68 -1.16 18.46
C ASN A 502 7.82 -0.16 18.66
N ASN A 503 7.48 1.07 19.00
CA ASN A 503 8.47 2.10 19.33
C ASN A 503 9.24 1.77 20.61
N ARG A 504 8.58 1.17 21.60
CA ARG A 504 9.21 0.75 22.85
C ARG A 504 10.13 -0.46 22.66
N ILE A 505 9.70 -1.47 21.90
CA ILE A 505 10.53 -2.66 21.59
C ILE A 505 11.79 -2.25 20.85
N SER A 506 11.67 -1.36 19.86
CA SER A 506 12.83 -0.81 19.15
C SER A 506 13.77 -0.07 20.09
N LYS A 507 13.22 0.72 21.02
CA LYS A 507 13.99 1.49 21.99
C LYS A 507 14.56 0.61 23.13
N GLU A 508 13.81 -0.36 23.64
CA GLU A 508 14.28 -1.30 24.67
C GLU A 508 15.35 -2.26 24.13
N LEU A 509 15.28 -2.67 22.86
CA LEU A 509 16.36 -3.41 22.22
C LEU A 509 17.61 -2.55 22.09
N HIS A 510 17.46 -1.28 21.72
CA HIS A 510 18.59 -0.37 21.56
C HIS A 510 19.17 0.09 22.90
N ASP A 511 18.32 0.56 23.82
CA ASP A 511 18.77 1.21 25.06
C ASP A 511 18.98 0.22 26.23
N GLY A 512 18.25 -0.90 26.23
CA GLY A 512 18.36 -1.95 27.23
C GLY A 512 19.41 -3.00 26.87
N ILE A 513 19.06 -3.85 25.91
CA ILE A 513 19.86 -5.05 25.62
C ILE A 513 21.23 -4.69 25.00
N CYS A 514 21.28 -3.68 24.11
CA CYS A 514 22.57 -3.27 23.53
C CYS A 514 23.48 -2.65 24.59
N ASN A 515 22.94 -1.84 25.52
CA ASN A 515 23.76 -1.22 26.58
C ASN A 515 24.14 -2.24 27.67
N GLU A 516 23.28 -3.21 28.01
CA GLU A 516 23.64 -4.30 28.93
C GLU A 516 24.72 -5.21 28.33
N LEU A 517 24.60 -5.59 27.05
CA LEU A 517 25.63 -6.35 26.36
C LEU A 517 26.95 -5.59 26.29
N LEU A 518 26.90 -4.27 26.08
CA LEU A 518 28.10 -3.44 26.10
C LEU A 518 28.73 -3.35 27.51
N SER A 519 27.90 -3.25 28.54
CA SER A 519 28.33 -3.26 29.95
C SER A 519 28.97 -4.60 30.33
N ILE A 520 28.37 -5.70 29.94
CA ILE A 520 28.91 -7.06 30.16
C ILE A 520 30.21 -7.24 29.36
N HIS A 521 30.27 -6.74 28.14
CA HIS A 521 31.48 -6.75 27.32
C HIS A 521 32.62 -5.97 27.97
N MET A 522 32.34 -4.78 28.53
CA MET A 522 33.35 -3.99 29.26
C MET A 522 33.82 -4.67 30.55
N GLN A 523 32.92 -5.37 31.27
CA GLN A 523 33.27 -6.12 32.48
C GLN A 523 34.12 -7.36 32.16
N ILE A 524 33.86 -8.02 31.04
CA ILE A 524 34.61 -9.20 30.60
C ILE A 524 36.00 -8.83 30.07
N ASN A 525 36.13 -7.69 29.39
CA ASN A 525 37.42 -7.18 28.94
C ASN A 525 38.37 -6.85 30.10
N GLN A 526 37.84 -6.64 31.29
CA GLN A 526 38.65 -6.46 32.51
C GLN A 526 39.13 -7.81 33.14
N SER A 527 38.63 -8.96 32.65
CA SER A 527 38.92 -10.27 33.26
C SER A 527 39.66 -11.29 32.40
N GLU A 528 40.41 -10.86 31.39
CA GLU A 528 41.26 -11.70 30.52
C GLU A 528 40.57 -12.82 29.69
N GLN A 529 39.26 -12.83 29.56
CA GLN A 529 38.53 -13.82 28.74
C GLN A 529 38.24 -13.30 27.33
N LYS A 530 39.26 -13.21 26.50
CA LYS A 530 39.19 -12.64 25.13
C LYS A 530 38.12 -13.32 24.23
N GLN A 531 37.96 -14.61 24.34
CA GLN A 531 37.04 -15.38 23.48
C GLN A 531 35.53 -15.10 23.80
N LEU A 532 35.23 -14.87 25.07
CA LEU A 532 33.88 -14.52 25.50
C LEU A 532 33.52 -13.05 25.13
N SER A 533 34.49 -12.17 25.15
CA SER A 533 34.39 -10.79 24.71
C SER A 533 34.08 -10.68 23.21
N GLU A 534 34.72 -11.51 22.37
CA GLU A 534 34.46 -11.56 20.92
C GLU A 534 33.05 -12.07 20.61
N GLN A 535 32.59 -13.10 21.33
CA GLN A 535 31.21 -13.62 21.19
C GLN A 535 30.16 -12.59 21.63
N LEU A 536 30.40 -11.87 22.70
CA LEU A 536 29.49 -10.80 23.16
C LEU A 536 29.47 -9.61 22.20
N THR A 537 30.59 -9.26 21.59
CA THR A 537 30.64 -8.24 20.53
C THR A 537 29.77 -8.65 19.34
N GLN A 538 29.85 -9.92 18.94
CA GLN A 538 29.06 -10.45 17.85
C GLN A 538 27.54 -10.45 18.19
N ILE A 539 27.18 -10.79 19.42
CA ILE A 539 25.78 -10.77 19.88
C ILE A 539 25.28 -9.32 19.95
N HIS A 540 26.09 -8.39 20.45
CA HIS A 540 25.77 -6.97 20.49
C HIS A 540 25.52 -6.39 19.09
N GLU A 541 26.39 -6.72 18.12
CA GLU A 541 26.21 -6.31 16.72
C GLU A 541 24.96 -6.94 16.11
N ASN A 542 24.66 -8.19 16.38
CA ASN A 542 23.46 -8.86 15.88
C ASN A 542 22.18 -8.24 16.45
N VAL A 543 22.13 -7.95 17.75
CA VAL A 543 20.99 -7.29 18.40
C VAL A 543 20.80 -5.86 17.89
N ARG A 544 21.90 -5.13 17.72
CA ARG A 544 21.90 -3.77 17.16
C ARG A 544 21.39 -3.76 15.71
N ASN A 545 21.87 -4.72 14.89
CA ASN A 545 21.40 -4.87 13.51
C ASN A 545 19.94 -5.27 13.44
N LEU A 546 19.44 -6.12 14.34
CA LEU A 546 18.03 -6.49 14.45
C LEU A 546 17.15 -5.27 14.80
N SER A 547 17.58 -4.45 15.74
CA SER A 547 16.89 -3.19 16.11
C SER A 547 16.82 -2.23 14.92
N HIS A 548 17.91 -2.12 14.16
CA HIS A 548 17.94 -1.27 12.96
C HIS A 548 17.15 -1.85 11.78
N GLN A 549 17.03 -3.17 11.65
CA GLN A 549 16.23 -3.82 10.59
C GLN A 549 14.72 -3.61 10.78
N LEU A 550 14.25 -3.47 12.01
CA LEU A 550 12.85 -3.19 12.32
C LEU A 550 12.37 -1.80 11.84
N SER A 551 13.29 -0.93 11.46
CA SER A 551 13.01 0.46 11.07
C SER A 551 13.46 0.84 9.64
N THR A 552 13.88 -0.11 8.79
CA THR A 552 14.60 0.21 7.53
C THR A 552 13.74 -0.02 6.28
N PRO A 553 13.77 0.91 5.30
CA PRO A 553 13.13 0.74 3.98
C PRO A 553 13.86 -0.27 3.10
N GLN A 554 13.12 -0.93 2.20
CA GLN A 554 13.66 -1.89 1.22
C GLN A 554 14.23 -1.17 -0.01
N PHE A 555 15.47 -1.50 -0.38
CA PHE A 555 16.20 -0.86 -1.49
C PHE A 555 16.37 -1.73 -2.74
N GLU A 556 15.67 -2.87 -2.86
CA GLU A 556 15.89 -3.84 -3.96
C GLU A 556 15.66 -3.30 -5.38
N HIS A 557 14.91 -2.20 -5.52
CA HIS A 557 14.56 -1.62 -6.81
C HIS A 557 14.69 -0.08 -6.86
N ILE A 558 15.42 0.51 -5.93
CA ILE A 558 15.61 1.97 -5.84
C ILE A 558 17.03 2.31 -6.27
N SER A 559 17.19 3.30 -7.17
CA SER A 559 18.51 3.83 -7.47
C SER A 559 19.06 4.68 -6.31
N LEU A 560 20.37 4.88 -6.28
CA LEU A 560 20.99 5.82 -5.32
C LEU A 560 20.36 7.22 -5.43
N TYR A 561 20.11 7.68 -6.65
CA TYR A 561 19.49 8.97 -6.93
C TYR A 561 18.10 9.06 -6.29
N ASP A 562 17.25 8.08 -6.55
CA ASP A 562 15.86 8.09 -6.04
C ASP A 562 15.81 7.90 -4.53
N MET A 563 16.71 7.09 -3.97
CA MET A 563 16.81 6.90 -2.51
C MET A 563 17.15 8.22 -1.81
N LEU A 564 18.17 8.94 -2.29
CA LEU A 564 18.57 10.22 -1.69
C LEU A 564 17.48 11.28 -1.83
N LEU A 565 16.82 11.34 -2.99
CA LEU A 565 15.72 12.27 -3.23
C LEU A 565 14.56 12.00 -2.27
N LEU A 566 14.09 10.76 -2.21
CA LEU A 566 12.99 10.36 -1.33
C LEU A 566 13.32 10.58 0.15
N TYR A 567 14.56 10.31 0.54
CA TYR A 567 14.97 10.50 1.93
C TYR A 567 14.98 11.97 2.32
N THR A 568 15.52 12.84 1.47
CA THR A 568 15.55 14.29 1.73
C THR A 568 14.15 14.93 1.70
N GLU A 569 13.28 14.50 0.77
CA GLU A 569 11.86 14.90 0.76
C GLU A 569 11.14 14.48 2.04
N LYS A 570 11.36 13.24 2.49
CA LYS A 570 10.79 12.74 3.75
C LYS A 570 11.25 13.55 4.97
N LEU A 571 12.51 13.93 5.03
CA LEU A 571 13.05 14.75 6.13
C LEU A 571 12.41 16.14 6.17
N ASN A 572 12.21 16.76 5.02
CA ASN A 572 11.59 18.08 4.93
C ASN A 572 10.10 18.09 5.37
N LEU A 573 9.43 16.94 5.27
CA LEU A 573 8.06 16.78 5.78
C LEU A 573 8.01 16.73 7.33
N LEU A 574 9.13 16.43 7.98
CA LEU A 574 9.21 16.36 9.45
C LEU A 574 9.46 17.72 10.13
N GLY A 575 9.74 18.76 9.36
CA GLY A 575 9.80 20.14 9.83
C GLY A 575 11.21 20.73 9.95
N SER A 576 11.82 20.80 11.12
CA SER A 576 13.14 21.42 11.35
C SER A 576 14.11 20.41 11.98
N PRO A 577 15.40 20.40 11.57
CA PRO A 577 16.05 21.25 10.55
C PRO A 577 15.65 20.89 9.12
N GLN A 578 15.65 21.89 8.22
CA GLN A 578 15.37 21.68 6.81
C GLN A 578 16.60 21.18 6.06
N ILE A 579 16.40 20.24 5.12
CA ILE A 579 17.48 19.75 4.26
C ILE A 579 17.28 20.22 2.82
N SER A 580 18.28 20.90 2.27
CA SER A 580 18.39 21.24 0.86
C SER A 580 19.28 20.23 0.16
N SER A 581 18.81 19.58 -0.90
CA SER A 581 19.61 18.59 -1.62
C SER A 581 19.82 18.98 -3.08
N TYR A 582 21.06 18.83 -3.54
CA TYR A 582 21.42 18.87 -4.94
C TYR A 582 22.05 17.53 -5.33
N ILE A 583 21.32 16.74 -6.10
CA ILE A 583 21.77 15.44 -6.59
C ILE A 583 22.01 15.57 -8.08
N SER A 584 23.30 15.49 -8.49
CA SER A 584 23.67 15.63 -9.90
C SER A 584 22.97 14.59 -10.78
N PRO A 585 22.47 15.00 -11.97
CA PRO A 585 21.82 14.08 -12.92
C PRO A 585 22.70 12.88 -13.32
N GLU A 586 24.00 13.00 -13.28
CA GLU A 586 24.95 11.92 -13.61
C GLU A 586 24.86 10.75 -12.60
N VAL A 587 24.47 11.01 -11.36
CA VAL A 587 24.24 9.98 -10.33
C VAL A 587 23.07 9.08 -10.69
N LYS A 588 22.10 9.56 -11.49
CA LYS A 588 20.93 8.79 -11.92
C LYS A 588 21.28 7.58 -12.78
N SER A 589 22.37 7.67 -13.53
CA SER A 589 22.84 6.58 -14.39
C SER A 589 23.70 5.54 -13.64
N VAL A 590 23.92 5.73 -12.35
CA VAL A 590 24.75 4.86 -11.54
C VAL A 590 23.96 3.66 -11.06
N ILE A 591 24.45 2.49 -11.37
CA ILE A 591 23.90 1.22 -10.88
C ILE A 591 24.78 0.74 -9.74
N LEU A 592 24.27 0.78 -8.53
CA LEU A 592 24.90 0.23 -7.33
C LEU A 592 24.16 -1.00 -6.85
N LEU A 593 24.89 -1.90 -6.21
CA LEU A 593 24.27 -3.01 -5.49
C LEU A 593 23.39 -2.49 -4.35
N PRO A 594 22.25 -3.12 -4.06
CA PRO A 594 21.35 -2.72 -2.97
C PRO A 594 22.05 -2.56 -1.62
N GLU A 595 23.04 -3.39 -1.34
CA GLU A 595 23.85 -3.32 -0.12
C GLU A 595 24.65 -2.00 -0.05
N LYS A 596 25.25 -1.56 -1.14
CA LYS A 596 25.95 -0.27 -1.20
C LYS A 596 25.00 0.89 -1.01
N ILE A 597 23.80 0.83 -1.61
CA ILE A 597 22.76 1.85 -1.45
C ILE A 597 22.30 1.91 0.01
N LEU A 598 22.13 0.77 0.65
CA LEU A 598 21.77 0.67 2.07
C LEU A 598 22.87 1.28 2.96
N GLU A 599 24.15 1.03 2.66
CA GLU A 599 25.23 1.61 3.43
C GLU A 599 25.28 3.14 3.27
N VAL A 600 25.09 3.66 2.06
CA VAL A 600 24.98 5.11 1.83
C VAL A 600 23.76 5.67 2.58
N TYR A 601 22.62 5.02 2.52
CA TYR A 601 21.43 5.44 3.28
C TYR A 601 21.72 5.54 4.78
N ARG A 602 22.37 4.52 5.36
CA ARG A 602 22.73 4.53 6.79
C ARG A 602 23.75 5.58 7.17
N ILE A 603 24.71 5.86 6.28
CA ILE A 603 25.66 6.94 6.48
C ILE A 603 24.93 8.29 6.55
N ILE A 604 24.06 8.56 5.60
CA ILE A 604 23.29 9.82 5.57
C ILE A 604 22.31 9.88 6.75
N GLN A 605 21.66 8.76 7.08
CA GLN A 605 20.77 8.68 8.24
C GLN A 605 21.49 9.01 9.54
N GLU A 606 22.70 8.49 9.72
CA GLU A 606 23.53 8.77 10.90
C GLU A 606 24.00 10.21 10.92
N ALA A 607 24.42 10.77 9.78
CA ALA A 607 24.81 12.17 9.67
C ALA A 607 23.63 13.10 10.05
N VAL A 608 22.46 12.85 9.50
CA VAL A 608 21.24 13.60 9.84
C VAL A 608 20.88 13.43 11.32
N SER A 609 20.95 12.20 11.84
CA SER A 609 20.69 11.94 13.27
C SER A 609 21.64 12.71 14.17
N ASN A 610 22.93 12.80 13.81
CA ASN A 610 23.92 13.55 14.55
C ASN A 610 23.63 15.05 14.51
N THR A 611 23.23 15.57 13.36
CA THR A 611 22.81 16.97 13.22
C THR A 611 21.61 17.29 14.09
N ILE A 612 20.57 16.45 14.04
CA ILE A 612 19.35 16.66 14.84
C ILE A 612 19.64 16.56 16.34
N LYS A 613 20.45 15.60 16.77
CA LYS A 613 20.71 15.34 18.19
C LYS A 613 21.73 16.27 18.83
N HIS A 614 22.72 16.69 18.05
CA HIS A 614 23.93 17.29 18.61
C HIS A 614 24.29 18.66 18.04
N ALA A 615 23.90 18.97 16.80
CA ALA A 615 24.37 20.16 16.13
C ALA A 615 23.48 21.39 16.37
N HIS A 616 22.23 21.24 16.76
CA HIS A 616 21.26 22.35 16.85
C HIS A 616 21.18 23.20 15.56
N ALA A 617 21.39 22.57 14.42
CA ALA A 617 21.37 23.21 13.11
C ALA A 617 19.93 23.62 12.71
N GLN A 618 19.83 24.65 11.87
CA GLN A 618 18.57 25.05 11.25
C GLN A 618 18.45 24.50 9.84
N HIS A 619 19.58 24.37 9.13
CA HIS A 619 19.64 23.88 7.77
C HIS A 619 20.71 22.80 7.61
N MET A 620 20.40 21.86 6.73
CA MET A 620 21.32 20.83 6.25
C MET A 620 21.41 20.92 4.73
N TYR A 621 22.58 20.60 4.19
CA TYR A 621 22.81 20.58 2.74
C TYR A 621 23.38 19.23 2.35
N LEU A 622 22.81 18.61 1.34
CA LEU A 622 23.30 17.36 0.76
C LEU A 622 23.61 17.57 -0.71
N THR A 623 24.87 17.53 -1.05
CA THR A 623 25.31 17.61 -2.44
C THR A 623 25.92 16.29 -2.87
N THR A 624 25.48 15.78 -4.03
CA THR A 624 26.00 14.53 -4.59
C THR A 624 26.41 14.74 -6.04
N SER A 625 27.64 14.38 -6.34
CA SER A 625 28.20 14.45 -7.69
C SER A 625 28.84 13.13 -8.11
N ARG A 626 29.07 12.98 -9.40
CA ARG A 626 29.86 11.88 -9.97
C ARG A 626 31.00 12.45 -10.77
N GLN A 627 32.20 12.03 -10.45
CA GLN A 627 33.38 12.33 -11.23
C GLN A 627 34.08 11.02 -11.64
N ASP A 628 34.17 10.75 -12.93
CA ASP A 628 34.70 9.51 -13.50
C ASP A 628 34.02 8.24 -12.96
N ARG A 629 34.75 7.48 -12.14
CA ARG A 629 34.26 6.24 -11.49
C ARG A 629 34.04 6.40 -9.99
N GLN A 630 33.90 7.62 -9.50
CA GLN A 630 33.67 7.88 -8.08
C GLN A 630 32.37 8.68 -7.89
N ILE A 631 31.69 8.37 -6.83
CA ILE A 631 30.60 9.19 -6.30
C ILE A 631 31.18 9.99 -5.14
N GLU A 632 30.88 11.27 -5.16
CA GLU A 632 31.16 12.19 -4.09
C GLU A 632 29.87 12.63 -3.44
N ILE A 633 29.84 12.58 -2.12
CA ILE A 633 28.72 13.04 -1.30
C ILE A 633 29.26 14.02 -0.28
N ILE A 634 28.69 15.21 -0.26
CA ILE A 634 29.02 16.26 0.73
C ILE A 634 27.71 16.48 1.54
N PHE A 635 27.82 16.28 2.84
CA PHE A 635 26.76 16.59 3.78
C PHE A 635 27.25 17.69 4.71
N GLU A 636 26.46 18.75 4.84
CA GLU A 636 26.84 19.96 5.58
C GLU A 636 25.70 20.38 6.50
N ASP A 637 25.99 20.83 7.70
CA ASP A 637 25.03 21.45 8.63
C ASP A 637 25.56 22.82 9.12
N ASP A 638 24.62 23.71 9.42
CA ASP A 638 24.88 25.06 9.96
C ASP A 638 24.86 25.08 11.51
N GLY A 639 25.15 23.98 12.15
CA GLY A 639 25.02 23.81 13.60
C GLY A 639 26.23 24.35 14.39
N ILE A 640 26.27 23.95 15.67
CA ILE A 640 27.31 24.45 16.61
C ILE A 640 28.71 23.94 16.31
N GLY A 641 28.88 22.91 15.47
CA GLY A 641 30.14 22.28 15.17
C GLY A 641 30.89 21.75 16.40
N PHE A 642 32.10 21.21 16.18
CA PHE A 642 32.96 20.68 17.24
C PHE A 642 34.43 20.70 16.83
N ASN A 643 35.31 20.45 17.77
CA ASN A 643 36.74 20.38 17.49
C ASN A 643 37.14 18.96 17.08
N VAL A 644 37.44 18.75 15.79
CA VAL A 644 37.74 17.44 15.22
C VAL A 644 38.97 16.80 15.85
N THR A 645 40.00 17.57 16.13
CA THR A 645 41.28 17.09 16.72
C THR A 645 41.08 16.53 18.13
N GLN A 646 40.20 17.14 18.92
CA GLN A 646 39.90 16.66 20.29
C GLN A 646 39.07 15.36 20.28
N VAL A 647 38.25 15.17 19.26
CA VAL A 647 37.44 13.95 19.11
C VAL A 647 38.25 12.79 18.54
N GLU A 648 39.28 13.05 17.74
CA GLU A 648 40.17 12.02 17.21
C GLU A 648 41.22 11.54 18.22
N GLU A 649 41.67 12.38 19.14
CA GLU A 649 42.63 12.01 20.20
C GLU A 649 42.01 11.21 21.35
N ASN A 650 40.69 11.33 21.58
CA ASN A 650 39.95 10.56 22.57
C ASN A 650 39.13 9.43 21.91
N GLU A 651 39.80 8.32 21.59
CA GLU A 651 39.12 7.11 21.02
C GLU A 651 37.94 6.57 21.87
N LEU A 652 37.87 6.90 23.16
CA LEU A 652 36.81 6.52 24.08
C LEU A 652 35.61 7.49 24.10
N GLU A 653 35.80 8.74 23.64
CA GLU A 653 34.77 9.77 23.56
C GLU A 653 34.27 10.05 22.12
N SER A 654 34.93 9.49 21.09
CA SER A 654 34.37 9.52 19.75
C SER A 654 33.09 8.73 19.73
N GLY A 655 31.96 9.44 19.73
CA GLY A 655 30.63 8.84 19.80
C GLY A 655 30.48 7.74 18.78
N LEU A 656 29.76 6.66 19.14
CA LEU A 656 29.49 5.47 18.32
C LEU A 656 29.07 5.80 16.87
N GLY A 657 28.49 6.98 16.63
CA GLY A 657 28.01 7.43 15.33
C GLY A 657 29.11 7.72 14.31
N LEU A 658 30.13 8.50 14.64
CA LEU A 658 31.22 8.82 13.70
C LEU A 658 32.08 7.59 13.37
N ARG A 659 32.26 6.72 14.32
CA ARG A 659 32.93 5.43 14.10
C ARG A 659 32.13 4.55 13.15
N SER A 660 30.81 4.47 13.32
CA SER A 660 29.91 3.75 12.43
C SER A 660 29.96 4.29 11.00
N ILE A 661 30.00 5.61 10.83
CA ILE A 661 30.17 6.25 9.51
C ILE A 661 31.51 5.83 8.88
N LYS A 662 32.64 5.93 9.61
CA LYS A 662 33.98 5.53 9.11
C LYS A 662 34.00 4.04 8.69
N GLU A 663 33.45 3.15 9.50
CA GLU A 663 33.40 1.71 9.21
C GLU A 663 32.58 1.41 7.94
N ARG A 664 31.44 2.07 7.75
CA ARG A 664 30.58 1.91 6.57
C ARG A 664 31.23 2.46 5.29
N ILE A 665 31.92 3.58 5.39
CA ILE A 665 32.66 4.15 4.26
C ILE A 665 33.80 3.23 3.84
N HIS A 666 34.48 2.61 4.81
CA HIS A 666 35.48 1.59 4.52
C HIS A 666 34.90 0.37 3.80
N GLN A 667 33.69 -0.05 4.17
CA GLN A 667 32.97 -1.13 3.44
C GLN A 667 32.62 -0.73 2.00
N LEU A 668 32.35 0.55 1.76
CA LEU A 668 32.16 1.10 0.42
C LEU A 668 33.47 1.26 -0.37
N GLN A 669 34.63 0.94 0.25
CA GLN A 669 35.95 1.20 -0.29
C GLN A 669 36.18 2.68 -0.60
N GLY A 670 35.57 3.54 0.23
CA GLY A 670 35.60 4.99 0.06
C GLY A 670 36.59 5.70 0.97
N THR A 671 36.69 6.99 0.78
CA THR A 671 37.44 7.93 1.62
C THR A 671 36.49 8.86 2.37
N PHE A 672 36.90 9.27 3.56
CA PHE A 672 36.12 10.10 4.45
C PHE A 672 36.99 11.26 4.98
N GLN A 673 36.47 12.47 4.86
CA GLN A 673 37.00 13.66 5.50
C GLN A 673 35.91 14.38 6.26
N ILE A 674 36.23 14.91 7.42
CA ILE A 674 35.33 15.71 8.24
C ILE A 674 35.96 17.02 8.60
N GLU A 675 35.24 18.10 8.38
CA GLU A 675 35.65 19.44 8.77
C GLU A 675 34.57 20.01 9.71
N SER A 676 34.99 20.36 10.92
CA SER A 676 34.11 21.01 11.89
C SER A 676 34.92 21.95 12.79
N GLN A 677 34.30 23.06 13.12
CA GLN A 677 34.84 24.03 14.09
C GLN A 677 33.69 24.55 14.96
N PRO A 678 33.94 24.80 16.25
CA PRO A 678 32.92 25.39 17.12
C PRO A 678 32.33 26.67 16.51
N GLY A 679 31.01 26.70 16.37
CA GLY A 679 30.24 27.82 15.83
C GLY A 679 30.17 27.89 14.30
N LYS A 680 30.70 26.91 13.55
CA LYS A 680 30.72 26.94 12.08
C LYS A 680 30.06 25.73 11.41
N GLY A 681 29.36 24.88 12.18
CA GLY A 681 28.75 23.68 11.64
C GLY A 681 29.73 22.56 11.35
N THR A 682 29.25 21.55 10.58
CA THR A 682 30.06 20.38 10.22
C THR A 682 29.89 20.06 8.74
N ILE A 683 30.99 19.68 8.08
CA ILE A 683 31.02 19.19 6.70
C ILE A 683 31.59 17.78 6.69
N LEU A 684 30.84 16.86 6.12
CA LEU A 684 31.24 15.48 5.85
C LEU A 684 31.49 15.33 4.35
N HIS A 685 32.69 14.99 3.95
CA HIS A 685 33.08 14.74 2.57
C HIS A 685 33.36 13.25 2.38
N ILE A 686 32.60 12.60 1.54
CA ILE A 686 32.62 11.17 1.33
C ILE A 686 32.82 10.89 -0.15
N GLN A 687 33.77 10.03 -0.49
CA GLN A 687 33.99 9.57 -1.87
C GLN A 687 34.12 8.07 -1.89
N PHE A 688 33.48 7.42 -2.85
CA PHE A 688 33.56 5.97 -3.01
C PHE A 688 33.42 5.55 -4.48
N PRO A 689 34.00 4.40 -4.88
CA PRO A 689 33.97 3.91 -6.26
C PRO A 689 32.59 3.34 -6.61
N VAL A 690 32.21 3.56 -7.88
CA VAL A 690 30.98 3.01 -8.48
C VAL A 690 31.18 1.56 -8.86
#